data_d2a65c454d938d6e509ba1b005d4cb52
#
_entry.id   d2a65c454d938d6e509ba1b005d4cb52
#
_cell.length_a   1.000
_cell.length_b   1.000
_cell.length_c   1.000
_cell.angle_alpha   90.00
_cell.angle_beta   90.00
_cell.angle_gamma   90.00
#
_symmetry.space_group_name_H-M   'P 1'
#
loop_
_entity.id
_entity.type
_entity.pdbx_description
1 polymer ?
#
loop_
_entity_poly.entity_id
_entity_poly.type
_entity_poly.pdbx_seq_one_letter_code
_entity_poly.pdbx_strand_id
1 'polypeptide(L)'
;MGKERTVAQIVIFGGTNEGRRLAEAFAGTPLTLHVCVATEYGAELTPEAKNIHIHEGRLNEAEMEDFLAGLSPDCCVDATHPYACQVTENIRTACRNLGIFCIRILREKEQEPEEGAEVVHVGSPREAAIYLRETKGRILLTTGSRDLEAFTALPDYEKRCFARVLPVPQVLEKCRSLGLEGEHVIAMQGPFGEEMNYWMLRHVGASWMVTKDSGKEGGFPEKLRAAARAGAVAVVIDRPAEDGRSPEDDGFLKGGRLPEDGRPPEDDGRTAMGLSGTIAWLRRRYAIPGKRKLFLIGAGPGGMDLMTQEAVRTLRQADVLIGAKRVLEICRQAVGELDYLEEGSGGRSGPGKPCLAAWQPEKIARWLEEHEEYQSCALVFSGDIGFYSGAERIGSLFEGYELHRVCGVASVVCFLDRLGLGWDQVRLGSMHGREWNLLPALRYEKRVCLLLRSGKDLPSLCRLLLEYDMVDIKITVGENISYPQERILSGTPKSLLEETFEPLCVALFENPRPMERPTLGMEDEAFLRDRVPMTKKEIRILSLAALGLRPDSVLYDIGAGTGSVSVEAALQCMEGRVYAVERKEEAVSLIRQNAGRFGCANLQVIPGEAPQGLEGLPAPTHVFIGGSGGRLKEILQAVRERAGRVRIVVNALTLETLAELMEITKDEAYEDVQVLQVNAAKSRRAGRYHMMCAENPVAVVSFWTGKEG
;
A
#
# COMPACT_ATOMS: atom_id res chain seq x y z
N MET A 1 12.02 -8.12 -50.45
CA MET A 1 12.90 -7.19 -49.72
C MET A 1 11.99 -6.38 -48.80
N GLY A 2 11.88 -6.79 -47.54
CA GLY A 2 11.09 -6.06 -46.53
C GLY A 2 11.80 -4.72 -46.20
N LYS A 3 11.04 -3.62 -46.35
CA LYS A 3 11.50 -2.31 -45.81
C LYS A 3 11.67 -2.50 -44.29
N GLU A 4 12.88 -2.29 -43.78
CA GLU A 4 13.10 -2.06 -42.37
C GLU A 4 12.11 -0.99 -41.92
N ARG A 5 11.21 -1.30 -41.00
CA ARG A 5 10.34 -0.33 -40.37
C ARG A 5 11.25 0.57 -39.55
N THR A 6 11.51 1.78 -40.02
CA THR A 6 12.11 2.85 -39.22
C THR A 6 11.24 3.02 -37.97
N VAL A 7 11.87 3.04 -36.80
CA VAL A 7 11.18 3.28 -35.51
C VAL A 7 10.52 4.68 -35.60
N ALA A 8 9.24 4.76 -35.30
CA ALA A 8 8.50 6.03 -35.37
C ALA A 8 9.00 7.00 -34.29
N GLN A 9 9.15 8.26 -34.68
CA GLN A 9 9.65 9.34 -33.84
C GLN A 9 8.55 10.33 -33.47
N ILE A 10 8.38 10.61 -32.18
CA ILE A 10 7.37 11.53 -31.67
C ILE A 10 8.08 12.66 -30.90
N VAL A 11 7.77 13.90 -31.23
CA VAL A 11 8.24 15.08 -30.46
C VAL A 11 7.14 15.53 -29.52
N ILE A 12 7.45 15.65 -28.24
CA ILE A 12 6.53 16.13 -27.19
C ILE A 12 7.07 17.47 -26.67
N PHE A 13 6.36 18.57 -26.93
CA PHE A 13 6.64 19.83 -26.28
C PHE A 13 5.98 19.84 -24.92
N GLY A 14 6.80 19.61 -23.87
CA GLY A 14 6.38 19.32 -22.51
C GLY A 14 6.48 20.48 -21.52
N GLY A 15 6.80 20.17 -20.28
CA GLY A 15 6.89 21.12 -19.15
C GLY A 15 5.61 21.18 -18.32
N THR A 16 4.66 20.28 -18.56
CA THR A 16 3.44 20.08 -17.79
C THR A 16 3.32 18.64 -17.32
N ASN A 17 2.40 18.37 -16.38
CA ASN A 17 2.11 17.03 -15.92
C ASN A 17 1.57 16.12 -17.04
N GLU A 18 0.80 16.68 -17.97
CA GLU A 18 0.28 15.95 -19.13
C GLU A 18 1.40 15.47 -20.07
N GLY A 19 2.38 16.32 -20.33
CA GLY A 19 3.56 15.95 -21.14
C GLY A 19 4.37 14.83 -20.48
N ARG A 20 4.55 14.89 -19.15
CA ARG A 20 5.22 13.85 -18.37
C ARG A 20 4.45 12.53 -18.42
N ARG A 21 3.14 12.53 -18.13
CA ARG A 21 2.29 11.34 -18.18
C ARG A 21 2.21 10.72 -19.57
N LEU A 22 2.28 11.55 -20.62
CA LEU A 22 2.38 11.04 -22.00
C LEU A 22 3.71 10.31 -22.21
N ALA A 23 4.82 10.88 -21.78
CA ALA A 23 6.14 10.24 -21.87
C ALA A 23 6.20 8.94 -21.05
N GLU A 24 5.64 8.92 -19.83
CA GLU A 24 5.51 7.72 -18.99
C GLU A 24 4.71 6.61 -19.69
N ALA A 25 3.61 6.96 -20.37
CA ALA A 25 2.75 5.99 -21.05
C ALA A 25 3.43 5.24 -22.21
N PHE A 26 4.53 5.82 -22.74
CA PHE A 26 5.30 5.24 -23.85
C PHE A 26 6.76 4.94 -23.50
N ALA A 27 7.16 5.05 -22.23
CA ALA A 27 8.47 4.63 -21.76
C ALA A 27 8.68 3.14 -22.04
N GLY A 28 9.84 2.77 -22.60
CA GLY A 28 10.18 1.38 -22.93
C GLY A 28 9.42 0.77 -24.13
N THR A 29 8.58 1.56 -24.84
CA THR A 29 7.92 1.11 -26.07
C THR A 29 8.85 1.21 -27.29
N PRO A 30 8.47 0.62 -28.45
CA PRO A 30 9.24 0.76 -29.70
C PRO A 30 9.26 2.16 -30.30
N LEU A 31 8.55 3.16 -29.73
CA LEU A 31 8.60 4.55 -30.20
C LEU A 31 9.87 5.25 -29.69
N THR A 32 10.41 6.14 -30.49
CA THR A 32 11.42 7.11 -30.02
C THR A 32 10.70 8.40 -29.65
N LEU A 33 10.88 8.86 -28.39
CA LEU A 33 10.28 10.08 -27.88
C LEU A 33 11.35 11.16 -27.71
N HIS A 34 11.11 12.34 -28.26
CA HIS A 34 11.90 13.54 -28.03
C HIS A 34 11.08 14.49 -27.18
N VAL A 35 11.45 14.66 -25.91
CA VAL A 35 10.70 15.50 -24.95
C VAL A 35 11.42 16.84 -24.79
N CYS A 36 10.82 17.90 -25.29
CA CYS A 36 11.34 19.28 -25.21
C CYS A 36 10.78 19.95 -23.95
N VAL A 37 11.66 20.43 -23.07
CA VAL A 37 11.31 21.12 -21.82
C VAL A 37 12.08 22.43 -21.71
N ALA A 38 11.44 23.47 -21.16
CA ALA A 38 12.00 24.83 -21.11
C ALA A 38 12.99 25.05 -19.94
N THR A 39 13.13 24.12 -19.00
CA THR A 39 13.90 24.28 -17.77
C THR A 39 14.53 22.95 -17.31
N GLU A 40 15.70 23.02 -16.65
CA GLU A 40 16.38 21.90 -16.01
C GLU A 40 15.44 21.10 -15.08
N TYR A 41 14.64 21.77 -14.29
CA TYR A 41 13.64 21.13 -13.43
C TYR A 41 12.59 20.33 -14.22
N GLY A 42 12.20 20.79 -15.41
CA GLY A 42 11.31 20.01 -16.30
C GLY A 42 12.01 18.75 -16.83
N ALA A 43 13.31 18.81 -17.05
CA ALA A 43 14.12 17.67 -17.47
C ALA A 43 14.23 16.63 -16.35
N GLU A 44 14.52 17.04 -15.11
CA GLU A 44 14.60 16.13 -13.93
C GLU A 44 13.30 15.37 -13.66
N LEU A 45 12.15 15.97 -13.96
CA LEU A 45 10.84 15.33 -13.75
C LEU A 45 10.41 14.41 -14.91
N THR A 46 11.13 14.41 -16.03
CA THR A 46 10.81 13.57 -17.18
C THR A 46 11.33 12.16 -16.95
N PRO A 47 10.54 11.10 -17.22
CA PRO A 47 10.95 9.73 -16.95
C PRO A 47 12.19 9.33 -17.76
N GLU A 48 13.12 8.63 -17.11
CA GLU A 48 14.29 8.06 -17.76
C GLU A 48 13.93 6.72 -18.42
N ALA A 49 14.10 6.62 -19.75
CA ALA A 49 13.97 5.37 -20.48
C ALA A 49 14.84 5.39 -21.73
N LYS A 50 15.28 4.21 -22.22
CA LYS A 50 16.17 4.10 -23.39
C LYS A 50 15.64 4.75 -24.67
N ASN A 51 14.32 4.87 -24.78
CA ASN A 51 13.62 5.41 -25.93
C ASN A 51 13.17 6.86 -25.74
N ILE A 52 13.57 7.53 -24.63
CA ILE A 52 13.24 8.91 -24.32
C ILE A 52 14.50 9.77 -24.41
N HIS A 53 14.46 10.79 -25.25
CA HIS A 53 15.51 11.79 -25.42
C HIS A 53 15.02 13.14 -24.95
N ILE A 54 15.65 13.69 -23.92
CA ILE A 54 15.26 14.97 -23.32
C ILE A 54 16.04 16.10 -23.97
N HIS A 55 15.33 17.15 -24.39
CA HIS A 55 15.89 18.36 -24.95
C HIS A 55 15.53 19.54 -24.06
N GLU A 56 16.54 20.13 -23.44
CA GLU A 56 16.38 21.29 -22.56
C GLU A 56 16.62 22.59 -23.30
N GLY A 57 15.78 23.58 -23.08
CA GLY A 57 15.93 24.93 -23.59
C GLY A 57 14.64 25.49 -24.16
N ARG A 58 14.64 26.83 -24.36
CA ARG A 58 13.55 27.52 -25.03
C ARG A 58 13.91 27.67 -26.49
N LEU A 59 13.01 27.26 -27.36
CA LEU A 59 13.15 27.40 -28.81
C LEU A 59 12.21 28.51 -29.29
N ASN A 60 12.73 29.42 -30.15
CA ASN A 60 11.91 30.31 -30.94
C ASN A 60 11.35 29.58 -32.18
N GLU A 61 10.52 30.24 -33.01
CA GLU A 61 9.85 29.60 -34.14
C GLU A 61 10.85 29.01 -35.14
N ALA A 62 11.90 29.75 -35.52
CA ALA A 62 12.90 29.28 -36.47
C ALA A 62 13.74 28.11 -35.92
N GLU A 63 14.12 28.18 -34.65
CA GLU A 63 14.82 27.09 -33.95
C GLU A 63 13.97 25.84 -33.83
N MET A 64 12.63 25.96 -33.60
CA MET A 64 11.71 24.84 -33.63
C MET A 64 11.62 24.19 -35.02
N GLU A 65 11.54 25.01 -36.06
CA GLU A 65 11.48 24.53 -37.44
C GLU A 65 12.76 23.76 -37.81
N ASP A 66 13.93 24.32 -37.51
CA ASP A 66 15.21 23.64 -37.72
C ASP A 66 15.33 22.34 -36.92
N PHE A 67 14.91 22.35 -35.68
CA PHE A 67 14.91 21.16 -34.82
C PHE A 67 13.99 20.05 -35.36
N LEU A 68 12.76 20.39 -35.74
CA LEU A 68 11.80 19.43 -36.27
C LEU A 68 12.24 18.93 -37.66
N ALA A 69 12.80 19.81 -38.52
CA ALA A 69 13.36 19.40 -39.82
C ALA A 69 14.51 18.40 -39.66
N GLY A 70 15.39 18.62 -38.67
CA GLY A 70 16.49 17.70 -38.38
C GLY A 70 16.07 16.34 -37.88
N LEU A 71 15.00 16.25 -37.12
CA LEU A 71 14.45 14.99 -36.57
C LEU A 71 13.48 14.31 -37.55
N SER A 72 12.76 15.05 -38.36
CA SER A 72 11.68 14.55 -39.24
C SER A 72 10.69 13.64 -38.50
N PRO A 73 10.05 14.10 -37.40
CA PRO A 73 9.18 13.23 -36.59
C PRO A 73 7.88 12.86 -37.32
N ASP A 74 7.34 11.71 -36.99
CA ASP A 74 6.07 11.23 -37.53
C ASP A 74 4.86 12.01 -36.96
N CYS A 75 5.03 12.58 -35.77
CA CYS A 75 4.00 13.37 -35.09
C CYS A 75 4.60 14.27 -34.01
N CYS A 76 4.01 15.45 -33.84
CA CYS A 76 4.28 16.35 -32.70
C CYS A 76 3.10 16.36 -31.75
N VAL A 77 3.37 16.47 -30.45
CA VAL A 77 2.36 16.66 -29.41
C VAL A 77 2.68 17.92 -28.61
N ASP A 78 1.77 18.89 -28.67
CA ASP A 78 1.84 20.09 -27.85
C ASP A 78 1.15 19.84 -26.51
N ALA A 79 1.95 19.57 -25.50
CA ALA A 79 1.56 19.39 -24.10
C ALA A 79 2.03 20.58 -23.24
N THR A 80 2.17 21.77 -23.82
CA THR A 80 2.58 22.99 -23.10
C THR A 80 1.44 23.54 -22.26
N HIS A 81 1.76 24.48 -21.37
CA HIS A 81 0.78 25.06 -20.47
C HIS A 81 -0.31 25.85 -21.25
N PRO A 82 -1.61 25.79 -20.89
CA PRO A 82 -2.70 26.47 -21.61
C PRO A 82 -2.47 27.97 -21.84
N TYR A 83 -1.79 28.64 -20.92
CA TYR A 83 -1.45 30.07 -21.03
C TYR A 83 -0.14 30.35 -21.77
N ALA A 84 0.47 29.37 -22.42
CA ALA A 84 1.68 29.53 -23.22
C ALA A 84 1.34 29.73 -24.71
N CYS A 85 0.40 30.62 -25.04
CA CYS A 85 -0.16 30.84 -26.37
C CYS A 85 0.89 31.06 -27.46
N GLN A 86 1.95 31.85 -27.19
CA GLN A 86 3.02 32.08 -28.14
C GLN A 86 3.78 30.82 -28.53
N VAL A 87 4.07 29.95 -27.53
CA VAL A 87 4.79 28.68 -27.79
C VAL A 87 3.91 27.73 -28.59
N THR A 88 2.63 27.64 -28.27
CA THR A 88 1.66 26.84 -29.02
C THR A 88 1.57 27.30 -30.47
N GLU A 89 1.52 28.60 -30.73
CA GLU A 89 1.49 29.14 -32.10
C GLU A 89 2.79 28.87 -32.86
N ASN A 90 3.94 29.01 -32.22
CA ASN A 90 5.23 28.66 -32.81
C ASN A 90 5.29 27.20 -33.23
N ILE A 91 4.84 26.29 -32.34
CA ILE A 91 4.76 24.84 -32.60
C ILE A 91 3.84 24.55 -33.80
N ARG A 92 2.67 25.19 -33.84
CA ARG A 92 1.70 25.02 -34.94
C ARG A 92 2.28 25.51 -36.26
N THR A 93 2.92 26.66 -36.27
CA THR A 93 3.53 27.24 -37.48
C THR A 93 4.65 26.35 -38.00
N ALA A 94 5.59 25.95 -37.15
CA ALA A 94 6.69 25.08 -37.54
C ALA A 94 6.18 23.71 -38.06
N CYS A 95 5.20 23.09 -37.39
CA CYS A 95 4.61 21.83 -37.85
C CYS A 95 3.89 21.99 -39.20
N ARG A 96 3.15 23.10 -39.41
CA ARG A 96 2.46 23.38 -40.69
C ARG A 96 3.45 23.57 -41.83
N ASN A 97 4.51 24.32 -41.60
CA ASN A 97 5.53 24.61 -42.63
C ASN A 97 6.25 23.32 -43.08
N LEU A 98 6.44 22.40 -42.16
CA LEU A 98 7.09 21.10 -42.43
C LEU A 98 6.14 19.98 -42.79
N GLY A 99 4.82 20.18 -42.77
CA GLY A 99 3.82 19.15 -43.04
C GLY A 99 3.77 18.04 -41.96
N ILE A 100 4.13 18.35 -40.71
CA ILE A 100 4.14 17.43 -39.58
C ILE A 100 2.80 17.51 -38.88
N PHE A 101 2.18 16.34 -38.63
CA PHE A 101 0.93 16.25 -37.87
C PHE A 101 1.13 16.64 -36.41
N CYS A 102 0.31 17.56 -35.89
CA CYS A 102 0.42 18.08 -34.55
C CYS A 102 -0.88 17.91 -33.77
N ILE A 103 -0.76 17.41 -32.52
CA ILE A 103 -1.87 17.22 -31.58
C ILE A 103 -1.68 18.17 -30.40
N ARG A 104 -2.70 18.98 -30.09
CA ARG A 104 -2.77 19.78 -28.86
C ARG A 104 -3.45 18.99 -27.77
N ILE A 105 -2.82 18.82 -26.60
CA ILE A 105 -3.48 18.23 -25.43
C ILE A 105 -4.37 19.28 -24.75
N LEU A 106 -5.66 19.00 -24.74
CA LEU A 106 -6.67 19.79 -24.02
C LEU A 106 -6.85 19.27 -22.59
N ARG A 107 -6.98 20.17 -21.65
CA ARG A 107 -7.42 19.85 -20.28
C ARG A 107 -8.93 19.89 -20.21
N GLU A 108 -9.52 18.90 -19.56
CA GLU A 108 -10.95 18.89 -19.27
C GLU A 108 -11.33 20.13 -18.46
N LYS A 109 -12.45 20.81 -18.84
CA LYS A 109 -13.07 21.85 -18.01
C LYS A 109 -13.75 21.15 -16.84
N GLU A 110 -13.35 21.51 -15.62
CA GLU A 110 -14.08 21.06 -14.44
C GLU A 110 -15.31 21.95 -14.21
N GLN A 111 -16.40 21.33 -13.76
CA GLN A 111 -17.54 22.06 -13.24
C GLN A 111 -17.13 22.72 -11.91
N GLU A 112 -17.50 23.98 -11.75
CA GLU A 112 -17.30 24.68 -10.48
C GLU A 112 -18.04 23.93 -9.37
N PRO A 113 -17.48 23.86 -8.16
CA PRO A 113 -18.17 23.23 -7.04
C PRO A 113 -19.51 23.95 -6.80
N GLU A 114 -20.59 23.18 -6.75
CA GLU A 114 -21.98 23.69 -6.61
C GLU A 114 -22.23 24.49 -5.33
N GLU A 115 -21.33 24.49 -4.35
CA GLU A 115 -21.47 25.20 -3.08
C GLU A 115 -20.23 26.03 -2.74
N GLY A 116 -20.38 27.36 -2.64
CA GLY A 116 -19.75 28.12 -1.58
C GLY A 116 -18.83 29.29 -1.89
N ALA A 117 -18.15 29.45 -2.99
CA ALA A 117 -17.31 30.62 -3.24
C ALA A 117 -18.05 31.65 -4.08
N GLU A 118 -18.00 32.92 -3.68
CA GLU A 118 -18.30 34.02 -4.60
C GLU A 118 -17.15 34.10 -5.61
N VAL A 119 -17.47 33.88 -6.89
CA VAL A 119 -16.48 33.83 -8.00
C VAL A 119 -16.76 34.95 -8.98
N VAL A 120 -15.70 35.66 -9.37
CA VAL A 120 -15.73 36.70 -10.39
C VAL A 120 -14.81 36.30 -11.52
N HIS A 121 -15.35 36.16 -12.74
CA HIS A 121 -14.60 35.81 -13.93
C HIS A 121 -14.10 37.05 -14.66
N VAL A 122 -12.83 37.01 -15.10
CA VAL A 122 -12.18 38.07 -15.86
C VAL A 122 -11.31 37.47 -16.95
N GLY A 123 -11.20 38.15 -18.12
CA GLY A 123 -10.44 37.61 -19.25
C GLY A 123 -8.91 37.83 -19.16
N SER A 124 -8.43 38.68 -18.25
CA SER A 124 -6.98 39.00 -18.19
C SER A 124 -6.55 39.45 -16.78
N PRO A 125 -5.22 39.36 -16.45
CA PRO A 125 -4.67 39.96 -15.24
C PRO A 125 -4.93 41.46 -15.10
N ARG A 126 -4.96 42.19 -16.23
CA ARG A 126 -5.29 43.62 -16.24
C ARG A 126 -6.75 43.88 -15.85
N GLU A 127 -7.69 43.09 -16.36
CA GLU A 127 -9.09 43.20 -15.98
C GLU A 127 -9.30 42.83 -14.49
N ALA A 128 -8.57 41.83 -13.98
CA ALA A 128 -8.57 41.50 -12.53
C ALA A 128 -8.11 42.72 -11.71
N ALA A 129 -7.04 43.40 -12.15
CA ALA A 129 -6.56 44.61 -11.49
C ALA A 129 -7.55 45.77 -11.56
N ILE A 130 -8.23 45.98 -12.70
CA ILE A 130 -9.29 46.98 -12.86
C ILE A 130 -10.43 46.69 -11.93
N TYR A 131 -10.92 45.46 -11.87
CA TYR A 131 -11.99 45.07 -10.97
C TYR A 131 -11.62 45.30 -9.51
N LEU A 132 -10.41 44.90 -9.10
CA LEU A 132 -9.95 45.00 -7.70
C LEU A 132 -9.63 46.43 -7.28
N ARG A 133 -9.52 47.38 -8.21
CA ARG A 133 -9.26 48.82 -7.95
C ARG A 133 -10.40 49.46 -7.14
N GLU A 134 -11.62 49.03 -7.40
CA GLU A 134 -12.83 49.57 -6.75
C GLU A 134 -13.09 48.82 -5.39
N THR A 135 -12.30 47.85 -5.02
CA THR A 135 -12.48 47.02 -3.84
C THR A 135 -11.55 47.45 -2.68
N LYS A 136 -11.88 46.95 -1.48
CA LYS A 136 -11.05 47.13 -0.27
C LYS A 136 -10.63 45.76 0.25
N GLY A 137 -9.58 45.72 1.08
CA GLY A 137 -9.07 44.50 1.71
C GLY A 137 -7.82 43.96 1.04
N ARG A 138 -7.22 42.94 1.66
CA ARG A 138 -5.98 42.29 1.20
C ARG A 138 -6.27 41.28 0.09
N ILE A 139 -5.30 41.10 -0.80
CA ILE A 139 -5.41 40.30 -2.01
C ILE A 139 -4.28 39.27 -2.01
N LEU A 140 -4.64 37.98 -2.09
CA LEU A 140 -3.68 36.91 -2.33
C LEU A 140 -3.58 36.61 -3.82
N LEU A 141 -2.43 36.90 -4.41
CA LEU A 141 -2.14 36.66 -5.82
C LEU A 141 -1.52 35.26 -5.99
N THR A 142 -2.23 34.35 -6.63
CA THR A 142 -1.78 32.96 -6.88
C THR A 142 -1.51 32.70 -8.36
N THR A 143 -1.36 33.76 -9.18
CA THR A 143 -1.16 33.71 -10.63
C THR A 143 0.30 33.49 -11.05
N GLY A 144 1.22 33.50 -10.08
CA GLY A 144 2.67 33.43 -10.31
C GLY A 144 3.32 34.79 -10.70
N SER A 145 4.64 34.79 -10.83
CA SER A 145 5.45 36.01 -10.97
C SER A 145 5.30 36.76 -12.29
N ARG A 146 4.76 36.12 -13.34
CA ARG A 146 4.64 36.74 -14.67
C ARG A 146 3.62 37.87 -14.69
N ASP A 147 2.53 37.72 -13.97
CA ASP A 147 1.37 38.61 -14.01
C ASP A 147 1.41 39.71 -12.94
N LEU A 148 2.37 39.67 -12.00
CA LEU A 148 2.44 40.60 -10.86
C LEU A 148 2.45 42.10 -11.31
N GLU A 149 3.10 42.41 -12.42
CA GLU A 149 3.19 43.76 -12.96
C GLU A 149 1.81 44.37 -13.26
N ALA A 150 0.83 43.54 -13.65
CA ALA A 150 -0.53 44.02 -13.93
C ALA A 150 -1.21 44.61 -12.69
N PHE A 151 -0.84 44.16 -11.49
CA PHE A 151 -1.43 44.57 -10.22
C PHE A 151 -0.76 45.79 -9.59
N THR A 152 0.42 46.22 -10.07
CA THR A 152 1.09 47.44 -9.55
C THR A 152 0.28 48.73 -9.73
N ALA A 153 -0.71 48.69 -10.62
CA ALA A 153 -1.64 49.80 -10.82
C ALA A 153 -2.76 49.92 -9.73
N LEU A 154 -2.81 48.99 -8.80
CA LEU A 154 -3.77 49.04 -7.70
C LEU A 154 -3.40 50.09 -6.65
N PRO A 155 -4.37 50.87 -6.15
CA PRO A 155 -4.14 51.71 -4.97
C PRO A 155 -3.61 50.88 -3.78
N ASP A 156 -2.60 51.41 -3.12
CA ASP A 156 -1.94 50.74 -1.98
C ASP A 156 -1.46 49.30 -2.28
N TYR A 157 -1.02 49.03 -3.53
CA TYR A 157 -0.55 47.74 -4.02
C TYR A 157 0.40 47.07 -3.03
N GLU A 158 1.45 47.79 -2.58
CA GLU A 158 2.49 47.26 -1.68
C GLU A 158 1.94 46.79 -0.31
N LYS A 159 0.77 47.32 0.12
CA LYS A 159 0.13 46.99 1.39
C LYS A 159 -0.99 45.96 1.24
N ARG A 160 -1.61 45.93 0.08
CA ARG A 160 -2.78 45.08 -0.18
C ARG A 160 -2.44 43.73 -0.78
N CYS A 161 -1.39 43.66 -1.62
CA CYS A 161 -1.07 42.47 -2.39
C CYS A 161 -0.06 41.58 -1.69
N PHE A 162 -0.37 40.29 -1.64
CA PHE A 162 0.49 39.21 -1.19
C PHE A 162 0.67 38.23 -2.34
N ALA A 163 1.92 38.08 -2.79
CA ALA A 163 2.24 37.26 -3.97
C ALA A 163 2.76 35.88 -3.58
N ARG A 164 2.08 34.84 -4.04
CA ARG A 164 2.60 33.46 -3.96
C ARG A 164 3.35 33.12 -5.23
N VAL A 165 4.63 32.82 -5.09
CA VAL A 165 5.58 32.64 -6.19
C VAL A 165 6.51 31.44 -5.95
N LEU A 166 7.20 31.00 -7.01
CA LEU A 166 8.22 29.95 -6.87
C LEU A 166 9.43 30.48 -6.07
N PRO A 167 10.07 29.62 -5.24
CA PRO A 167 11.25 29.97 -4.44
C PRO A 167 12.54 29.98 -5.29
N VAL A 168 12.55 30.77 -6.36
CA VAL A 168 13.68 30.90 -7.30
C VAL A 168 14.25 32.30 -7.20
N PRO A 169 15.58 32.50 -7.14
CA PRO A 169 16.22 33.81 -6.95
C PRO A 169 15.72 34.90 -7.90
N GLN A 170 15.65 34.60 -9.21
CA GLN A 170 15.19 35.58 -10.23
C GLN A 170 13.72 35.98 -9.99
N VAL A 171 12.88 35.09 -9.47
CA VAL A 171 11.47 35.39 -9.16
C VAL A 171 11.36 36.30 -7.94
N LEU A 172 12.17 36.06 -6.92
CA LEU A 172 12.22 36.88 -5.70
C LEU A 172 12.76 38.29 -6.03
N GLU A 173 13.77 38.37 -6.87
CA GLU A 173 14.32 39.65 -7.35
C GLU A 173 13.29 40.47 -8.15
N LYS A 174 12.50 39.78 -8.99
CA LYS A 174 11.37 40.42 -9.69
C LYS A 174 10.32 40.94 -8.71
N CYS A 175 9.96 40.18 -7.67
CA CYS A 175 9.02 40.64 -6.64
C CYS A 175 9.54 41.92 -5.97
N ARG A 176 10.83 41.92 -5.60
CA ARG A 176 11.49 43.08 -4.99
C ARG A 176 11.50 44.30 -5.94
N SER A 177 11.80 44.12 -7.23
CA SER A 177 11.78 45.20 -8.22
C SER A 177 10.39 45.80 -8.44
N LEU A 178 9.33 45.05 -8.13
CA LEU A 178 7.94 45.49 -8.17
C LEU A 178 7.44 46.05 -6.81
N GLY A 179 8.29 46.18 -5.78
CA GLY A 179 7.91 46.72 -4.48
C GLY A 179 7.29 45.70 -3.50
N LEU A 180 7.32 44.39 -3.80
CA LEU A 180 6.85 43.36 -2.90
C LEU A 180 8.01 42.71 -2.14
N GLU A 181 8.08 42.96 -0.84
CA GLU A 181 9.14 42.45 0.04
C GLU A 181 8.56 41.85 1.35
N GLY A 182 9.39 41.08 2.06
CA GLY A 182 9.07 40.55 3.37
C GLY A 182 7.81 39.70 3.42
N GLU A 183 6.86 40.08 4.26
CA GLU A 183 5.61 39.32 4.46
C GLU A 183 4.68 39.30 3.23
N HIS A 184 4.91 40.18 2.25
CA HIS A 184 4.13 40.26 1.02
C HIS A 184 4.52 39.21 -0.03
N VAL A 185 5.58 38.41 0.22
CA VAL A 185 6.04 37.36 -0.69
C VAL A 185 6.00 35.99 0.00
N ILE A 186 5.15 35.11 -0.51
CA ILE A 186 5.05 33.72 -0.09
C ILE A 186 5.78 32.86 -1.13
N ALA A 187 7.06 32.53 -0.84
CA ALA A 187 7.91 31.76 -1.75
C ALA A 187 7.75 30.27 -1.50
N MET A 188 6.85 29.62 -2.24
CA MET A 188 6.53 28.19 -2.10
C MET A 188 6.19 27.57 -3.46
N GLN A 189 6.50 26.27 -3.59
CA GLN A 189 6.19 25.48 -4.78
C GLN A 189 4.90 24.67 -4.56
N GLY A 190 3.95 24.79 -5.52
CA GLY A 190 2.72 24.00 -5.56
C GLY A 190 2.83 22.69 -6.34
N PRO A 191 1.73 21.97 -6.55
CA PRO A 191 0.36 22.36 -6.19
C PRO A 191 0.07 22.25 -4.69
N PHE A 192 -0.94 23.02 -4.23
CA PHE A 192 -1.34 23.06 -2.81
C PHE A 192 -2.76 22.51 -2.62
N GLY A 193 -2.94 21.69 -1.60
CA GLY A 193 -4.26 21.24 -1.17
C GLY A 193 -5.11 22.38 -0.56
N GLU A 194 -6.39 22.11 -0.32
CA GLU A 194 -7.37 23.07 0.21
C GLU A 194 -6.90 23.68 1.55
N GLU A 195 -6.42 22.85 2.50
CA GLU A 195 -5.98 23.32 3.82
C GLU A 195 -4.86 24.36 3.73
N MET A 196 -3.86 24.11 2.89
CA MET A 196 -2.74 25.05 2.74
C MET A 196 -3.20 26.36 2.11
N ASN A 197 -4.08 26.34 1.07
CA ASN A 197 -4.65 27.53 0.48
C ASN A 197 -5.51 28.31 1.50
N TYR A 198 -6.31 27.60 2.32
CA TYR A 198 -7.11 28.19 3.39
C TYR A 198 -6.24 28.92 4.43
N TRP A 199 -5.18 28.25 4.91
CA TRP A 199 -4.29 28.86 5.91
C TRP A 199 -3.51 30.05 5.36
N MET A 200 -3.10 30.04 4.08
CA MET A 200 -2.51 31.21 3.44
C MET A 200 -3.47 32.40 3.41
N LEU A 201 -4.72 32.19 2.97
CA LEU A 201 -5.77 33.23 2.98
C LEU A 201 -6.01 33.79 4.37
N ARG A 202 -6.10 32.95 5.38
CA ARG A 202 -6.27 33.32 6.79
C ARG A 202 -5.04 34.06 7.33
N HIS A 203 -3.85 33.59 7.03
CA HIS A 203 -2.59 34.19 7.50
C HIS A 203 -2.40 35.63 7.00
N VAL A 204 -2.66 35.85 5.74
CA VAL A 204 -2.56 37.20 5.16
C VAL A 204 -3.83 38.03 5.42
N GLY A 205 -4.91 37.45 5.93
CA GLY A 205 -6.20 38.13 6.11
C GLY A 205 -6.78 38.59 4.78
N ALA A 206 -6.66 37.77 3.75
CA ALA A 206 -7.09 38.12 2.40
C ALA A 206 -8.62 38.08 2.25
N SER A 207 -9.21 39.16 1.75
CA SER A 207 -10.61 39.21 1.32
C SER A 207 -10.79 38.77 -0.12
N TRP A 208 -9.70 38.76 -0.90
CA TRP A 208 -9.69 38.46 -2.33
C TRP A 208 -8.58 37.47 -2.64
N MET A 209 -8.89 36.50 -3.50
CA MET A 209 -7.88 35.61 -4.07
C MET A 209 -7.91 35.71 -5.60
N VAL A 210 -6.80 36.06 -6.22
CA VAL A 210 -6.68 36.01 -7.69
C VAL A 210 -6.02 34.72 -8.11
N THR A 211 -6.68 33.98 -8.95
CA THR A 211 -6.18 32.70 -9.48
C THR A 211 -6.44 32.57 -10.98
N LYS A 212 -5.77 31.63 -11.63
CA LYS A 212 -6.04 31.20 -13.00
C LYS A 212 -6.86 29.92 -12.99
N ASP A 213 -7.73 29.75 -13.98
CA ASP A 213 -8.33 28.44 -14.25
C ASP A 213 -7.25 27.47 -14.75
N SER A 214 -6.53 26.84 -13.83
CA SER A 214 -5.43 25.92 -14.12
C SER A 214 -5.87 24.44 -14.14
N GLY A 215 -7.16 24.16 -13.97
CA GLY A 215 -7.72 22.83 -13.85
C GLY A 215 -7.27 22.10 -12.57
N LYS A 216 -7.65 20.82 -12.45
CA LYS A 216 -7.40 19.97 -11.25
C LYS A 216 -5.92 19.85 -10.93
N GLU A 217 -5.11 19.60 -11.94
CA GLU A 217 -3.65 19.45 -11.80
C GLU A 217 -2.96 20.75 -11.30
N GLY A 218 -3.57 21.91 -11.52
CA GLY A 218 -3.12 23.21 -10.99
C GLY A 218 -3.71 23.57 -9.62
N GLY A 219 -4.50 22.65 -9.01
CA GLY A 219 -5.15 22.85 -7.72
C GLY A 219 -6.27 23.92 -7.75
N PHE A 220 -6.94 24.10 -8.89
CA PHE A 220 -7.99 25.11 -9.05
C PHE A 220 -9.20 24.84 -8.15
N PRO A 221 -9.77 23.61 -8.08
CA PRO A 221 -10.90 23.31 -7.18
C PRO A 221 -10.53 23.52 -5.71
N GLU A 222 -9.33 23.17 -5.31
CA GLU A 222 -8.82 23.34 -3.94
C GLU A 222 -8.73 24.82 -3.55
N LYS A 223 -8.36 25.68 -4.50
CA LYS A 223 -8.31 27.12 -4.28
C LYS A 223 -9.71 27.71 -4.10
N LEU A 224 -10.69 27.30 -4.91
CA LEU A 224 -12.07 27.77 -4.79
C LEU A 224 -12.69 27.34 -3.47
N ARG A 225 -12.54 26.06 -3.07
CA ARG A 225 -13.02 25.58 -1.77
C ARG A 225 -12.36 26.32 -0.59
N ALA A 226 -11.05 26.57 -0.69
CA ALA A 226 -10.33 27.33 0.31
C ALA A 226 -10.80 28.77 0.41
N ALA A 227 -11.08 29.44 -0.72
CA ALA A 227 -11.64 30.79 -0.74
C ALA A 227 -13.03 30.84 -0.10
N ALA A 228 -13.93 29.92 -0.46
CA ALA A 228 -15.25 29.78 0.15
C ALA A 228 -15.16 29.65 1.67
N ARG A 229 -14.35 28.71 2.15
CA ARG A 229 -14.14 28.42 3.56
C ARG A 229 -13.52 29.61 4.33
N ALA A 230 -12.66 30.39 3.68
CA ALA A 230 -12.05 31.58 4.25
C ALA A 230 -12.95 32.82 4.21
N GLY A 231 -14.09 32.77 3.52
CA GLY A 231 -14.94 33.91 3.26
C GLY A 231 -14.29 34.94 2.32
N ALA A 232 -13.42 34.49 1.42
CA ALA A 232 -12.75 35.32 0.42
C ALA A 232 -13.41 35.15 -0.95
N VAL A 233 -13.50 36.23 -1.73
CA VAL A 233 -13.98 36.19 -3.10
C VAL A 233 -12.86 35.75 -4.03
N ALA A 234 -13.14 34.79 -4.92
CA ALA A 234 -12.19 34.31 -5.92
C ALA A 234 -12.34 35.10 -7.24
N VAL A 235 -11.30 35.81 -7.64
CA VAL A 235 -11.21 36.42 -8.98
C VAL A 235 -10.45 35.47 -9.88
N VAL A 236 -11.17 34.85 -10.80
CA VAL A 236 -10.65 33.83 -11.71
C VAL A 236 -10.31 34.45 -13.05
N ILE A 237 -9.06 34.35 -13.44
CA ILE A 237 -8.62 34.73 -14.79
C ILE A 237 -8.89 33.53 -15.69
N ASP A 238 -9.84 33.71 -16.61
CA ASP A 238 -10.24 32.67 -17.54
C ASP A 238 -9.12 32.28 -18.50
N ARG A 239 -9.21 31.09 -19.05
CA ARG A 239 -8.30 30.65 -20.10
C ARG A 239 -8.49 31.54 -21.34
N PRO A 240 -7.43 31.96 -22.00
CA PRO A 240 -7.54 32.60 -23.29
C PRO A 240 -8.37 31.72 -24.24
N ALA A 241 -9.30 32.31 -24.98
CA ALA A 241 -10.05 31.59 -25.99
C ALA A 241 -9.04 31.05 -27.04
N GLU A 242 -8.93 29.76 -27.16
CA GLU A 242 -8.17 29.13 -28.25
C GLU A 242 -8.97 29.41 -29.52
N ASP A 243 -8.39 30.17 -30.47
CA ASP A 243 -8.91 30.47 -31.82
C ASP A 243 -10.02 31.50 -31.99
N GLY A 244 -10.25 32.44 -31.05
CA GLY A 244 -11.14 33.60 -31.29
C GLY A 244 -12.63 33.25 -31.37
N ARG A 245 -13.03 32.07 -30.89
CA ARG A 245 -14.43 31.62 -30.71
C ARG A 245 -14.85 31.77 -29.29
N SER A 246 -16.10 32.16 -29.05
CA SER A 246 -16.66 32.19 -27.69
C SER A 246 -16.78 30.77 -27.14
N PRO A 247 -16.80 30.58 -25.79
CA PRO A 247 -17.01 29.27 -25.16
C PRO A 247 -18.33 28.58 -25.56
N GLU A 248 -19.27 29.31 -26.14
CA GLU A 248 -20.57 28.82 -26.61
C GLU A 248 -20.51 28.22 -28.02
N ASP A 249 -19.49 28.52 -28.81
CA ASP A 249 -19.27 28.00 -30.17
C ASP A 249 -18.50 26.66 -30.20
N ASP A 250 -18.10 26.12 -29.05
CA ASP A 250 -17.47 24.81 -28.92
C ASP A 250 -18.47 23.68 -29.23
N GLY A 251 -18.94 23.64 -30.47
CA GLY A 251 -19.49 22.48 -31.13
C GLY A 251 -18.46 21.35 -31.29
N PHE A 252 -17.42 21.31 -30.42
CA PHE A 252 -16.40 20.29 -30.38
C PHE A 252 -16.99 18.99 -29.89
N LEU A 253 -17.23 18.10 -30.84
CA LEU A 253 -17.32 16.67 -30.74
C LEU A 253 -17.44 16.09 -29.32
N LYS A 254 -18.59 16.34 -28.67
CA LYS A 254 -19.14 15.37 -27.72
C LYS A 254 -19.28 14.06 -28.48
N GLY A 255 -18.23 13.19 -28.42
CA GLY A 255 -18.23 11.87 -29.04
C GLY A 255 -17.73 11.79 -30.49
N GLY A 256 -16.78 12.66 -30.91
CA GLY A 256 -16.11 12.49 -32.19
C GLY A 256 -15.38 11.15 -32.25
N ARG A 257 -15.97 10.16 -32.94
CA ARG A 257 -15.27 8.94 -33.31
C ARG A 257 -14.07 9.35 -34.16
N LEU A 258 -12.88 9.06 -33.67
CA LEU A 258 -11.67 9.05 -34.47
C LEU A 258 -11.93 8.18 -35.71
N PRO A 259 -11.40 8.53 -36.90
CA PRO A 259 -11.52 7.66 -38.07
C PRO A 259 -11.07 6.23 -37.70
N GLU A 260 -11.90 5.26 -37.97
CA GLU A 260 -11.63 3.85 -37.63
C GLU A 260 -10.39 3.30 -38.35
N ASP A 261 -9.92 3.97 -39.38
CA ASP A 261 -8.76 3.59 -40.21
C ASP A 261 -7.41 4.16 -39.66
N GLY A 262 -7.43 4.87 -38.52
CA GLY A 262 -6.21 5.42 -37.88
C GLY A 262 -5.50 6.51 -38.69
N ARG A 263 -6.10 7.01 -39.79
CA ARG A 263 -5.57 8.16 -40.51
C ARG A 263 -5.83 9.44 -39.73
N PRO A 264 -4.89 10.42 -39.75
CA PRO A 264 -5.20 11.74 -39.25
C PRO A 264 -6.41 12.30 -40.00
N PRO A 265 -7.35 13.00 -39.38
CA PRO A 265 -8.37 13.74 -40.12
C PRO A 265 -7.65 14.68 -41.09
N GLU A 266 -8.22 14.89 -42.29
CA GLU A 266 -7.74 15.92 -43.22
C GLU A 266 -7.82 17.27 -42.50
N ASP A 267 -6.67 17.76 -42.02
CA ASP A 267 -6.64 18.73 -40.95
C ASP A 267 -5.93 20.02 -41.38
N ASP A 268 -6.52 21.13 -41.03
CA ASP A 268 -5.94 22.50 -41.11
C ASP A 268 -4.90 22.77 -40.00
N GLY A 269 -4.33 21.77 -39.34
CA GLY A 269 -3.34 21.89 -38.25
C GLY A 269 -3.95 22.09 -36.85
N ARG A 270 -5.21 21.75 -36.63
CA ARG A 270 -5.96 22.08 -35.38
C ARG A 270 -6.48 20.88 -34.58
N THR A 271 -5.85 19.72 -34.69
CA THR A 271 -6.29 18.55 -33.91
C THR A 271 -6.01 18.74 -32.43
N ALA A 272 -7.07 18.70 -31.63
CA ALA A 272 -6.98 18.82 -30.17
C ALA A 272 -7.70 17.66 -29.48
N MET A 273 -7.07 17.03 -28.50
CA MET A 273 -7.58 15.86 -27.76
C MET A 273 -7.20 15.91 -26.28
N GLY A 274 -8.01 15.30 -25.43
CA GLY A 274 -7.59 15.04 -24.05
C GLY A 274 -6.43 14.04 -23.98
N LEU A 275 -5.68 14.01 -22.87
CA LEU A 275 -4.51 13.15 -22.68
C LEU A 275 -4.82 11.67 -22.97
N SER A 276 -5.92 11.14 -22.41
CA SER A 276 -6.32 9.75 -22.63
C SER A 276 -6.63 9.44 -24.11
N GLY A 277 -7.26 10.39 -24.81
CA GLY A 277 -7.52 10.29 -26.25
C GLY A 277 -6.23 10.29 -27.07
N THR A 278 -5.27 11.17 -26.73
CA THR A 278 -3.96 11.23 -27.38
C THR A 278 -3.17 9.93 -27.19
N ILE A 279 -3.14 9.38 -25.98
CA ILE A 279 -2.50 8.08 -25.68
C ILE A 279 -3.16 6.95 -26.51
N ALA A 280 -4.49 6.88 -26.52
CA ALA A 280 -5.22 5.86 -27.28
C ALA A 280 -4.98 5.97 -28.79
N TRP A 281 -4.94 7.19 -29.33
CA TRP A 281 -4.67 7.43 -30.74
C TRP A 281 -3.23 7.03 -31.13
N LEU A 282 -2.21 7.45 -30.36
CA LEU A 282 -0.82 7.08 -30.61
C LEU A 282 -0.62 5.56 -30.56
N ARG A 283 -1.20 4.88 -29.55
CA ARG A 283 -1.13 3.42 -29.46
C ARG A 283 -1.73 2.71 -30.68
N ARG A 284 -2.91 3.16 -31.14
CA ARG A 284 -3.55 2.60 -32.34
C ARG A 284 -2.74 2.92 -33.60
N ARG A 285 -2.30 4.16 -33.78
CA ARG A 285 -1.57 4.63 -34.96
C ARG A 285 -0.27 3.88 -35.20
N TYR A 286 0.45 3.57 -34.11
CA TYR A 286 1.75 2.90 -34.17
C TYR A 286 1.70 1.43 -33.71
N ALA A 287 0.53 0.88 -33.57
CA ALA A 287 0.29 -0.52 -33.14
C ALA A 287 1.03 -0.88 -31.83
N ILE A 288 1.02 0.04 -30.86
CA ILE A 288 1.66 -0.17 -29.57
C ILE A 288 0.65 -0.81 -28.62
N PRO A 289 0.92 -2.02 -28.13
CA PRO A 289 0.03 -2.65 -27.16
C PRO A 289 -0.05 -1.81 -25.88
N GLY A 290 -1.26 -1.64 -25.35
CA GLY A 290 -1.45 -1.07 -24.02
C GLY A 290 -0.93 -2.05 -22.95
N LYS A 291 -0.59 -1.56 -21.75
CA LYS A 291 -0.48 -2.48 -20.60
C LYS A 291 -1.81 -3.21 -20.45
N ARG A 292 -1.76 -4.55 -20.43
CA ARG A 292 -2.96 -5.37 -20.19
C ARG A 292 -3.49 -5.08 -18.79
N LYS A 293 -4.81 -5.02 -18.64
CA LYS A 293 -5.45 -4.76 -17.36
C LYS A 293 -5.66 -6.07 -16.59
N LEU A 294 -5.27 -6.08 -15.34
CA LEU A 294 -5.50 -7.20 -14.45
C LEU A 294 -6.31 -6.73 -13.22
N PHE A 295 -7.56 -7.19 -13.16
CA PHE A 295 -8.45 -6.89 -12.04
C PHE A 295 -8.39 -8.01 -11.01
N LEU A 296 -8.06 -7.68 -9.76
CA LEU A 296 -8.20 -8.57 -8.61
C LEU A 296 -9.56 -8.29 -7.98
N ILE A 297 -10.50 -9.23 -8.06
CA ILE A 297 -11.89 -9.01 -7.70
C ILE A 297 -12.31 -9.92 -6.55
N GLY A 298 -12.82 -9.35 -5.46
CA GLY A 298 -13.55 -10.06 -4.41
C GLY A 298 -15.00 -10.30 -4.86
N ALA A 299 -15.36 -11.56 -5.09
CA ALA A 299 -16.70 -11.94 -5.55
C ALA A 299 -17.75 -12.02 -4.43
N GLY A 300 -17.38 -11.67 -3.20
CA GLY A 300 -18.26 -11.85 -2.05
C GLY A 300 -18.32 -13.32 -1.58
N PRO A 301 -19.12 -13.61 -0.54
CA PRO A 301 -19.10 -14.91 0.13
C PRO A 301 -19.90 -16.00 -0.60
N GLY A 302 -20.85 -15.67 -1.50
CA GLY A 302 -21.58 -16.72 -2.20
C GLY A 302 -22.78 -16.28 -3.05
N GLY A 303 -23.43 -15.16 -2.73
CA GLY A 303 -24.61 -14.68 -3.44
C GLY A 303 -24.36 -13.37 -4.20
N MET A 304 -25.11 -13.14 -5.28
CA MET A 304 -25.02 -11.90 -6.06
C MET A 304 -25.39 -10.65 -5.23
N ASP A 305 -26.30 -10.79 -4.28
CA ASP A 305 -26.75 -9.69 -3.39
C ASP A 305 -25.61 -9.12 -2.52
N LEU A 306 -24.55 -9.92 -2.31
CA LEU A 306 -23.37 -9.54 -1.55
C LEU A 306 -22.14 -9.27 -2.45
N MET A 307 -22.33 -9.25 -3.76
CA MET A 307 -21.32 -8.81 -4.71
C MET A 307 -21.42 -7.29 -4.88
N THR A 308 -20.30 -6.58 -4.80
CA THR A 308 -20.33 -5.13 -4.98
C THR A 308 -20.72 -4.76 -6.42
N GLN A 309 -21.38 -3.62 -6.60
CA GLN A 309 -21.74 -3.14 -7.95
C GLN A 309 -20.51 -2.93 -8.82
N GLU A 310 -19.38 -2.55 -8.24
CA GLU A 310 -18.11 -2.40 -8.93
C GLU A 310 -17.62 -3.76 -9.43
N ALA A 311 -17.66 -4.79 -8.59
CA ALA A 311 -17.31 -6.16 -8.98
C ALA A 311 -18.16 -6.64 -10.15
N VAL A 312 -19.49 -6.47 -10.08
CA VAL A 312 -20.42 -6.85 -11.17
C VAL A 312 -20.08 -6.13 -12.48
N ARG A 313 -19.82 -4.82 -12.43
CA ARG A 313 -19.46 -4.04 -13.63
C ARG A 313 -18.14 -4.53 -14.22
N THR A 314 -17.12 -4.72 -13.38
CA THR A 314 -15.79 -5.15 -13.80
C THR A 314 -15.80 -6.56 -14.38
N LEU A 315 -16.53 -7.50 -13.77
CA LEU A 315 -16.71 -8.86 -14.29
C LEU A 315 -17.35 -8.88 -15.68
N ARG A 316 -18.35 -8.01 -15.91
CA ARG A 316 -19.00 -7.87 -17.23
C ARG A 316 -18.06 -7.30 -18.29
N GLN A 317 -17.19 -6.37 -17.92
CA GLN A 317 -16.29 -5.67 -18.83
C GLN A 317 -15.01 -6.47 -19.14
N ALA A 318 -14.53 -7.31 -18.22
CA ALA A 318 -13.33 -8.12 -18.44
C ALA A 318 -13.50 -9.07 -19.64
N ASP A 319 -12.42 -9.32 -20.38
CA ASP A 319 -12.43 -10.24 -21.54
C ASP A 319 -12.49 -11.71 -21.09
N VAL A 320 -11.81 -12.02 -19.96
CA VAL A 320 -11.73 -13.37 -19.41
C VAL A 320 -11.81 -13.33 -17.88
N LEU A 321 -12.45 -14.34 -17.28
CA LEU A 321 -12.49 -14.56 -15.82
C LEU A 321 -11.58 -15.72 -15.45
N ILE A 322 -10.76 -15.56 -14.42
CA ILE A 322 -9.84 -16.58 -13.95
C ILE A 322 -10.05 -16.75 -12.44
N GLY A 323 -10.23 -17.98 -11.98
CA GLY A 323 -10.42 -18.25 -10.56
C GLY A 323 -10.74 -19.72 -10.26
N ALA A 324 -10.91 -20.05 -8.99
CA ALA A 324 -11.38 -21.37 -8.62
C ALA A 324 -12.79 -21.62 -9.18
N LYS A 325 -13.06 -22.84 -9.67
CA LYS A 325 -14.33 -23.21 -10.34
C LYS A 325 -15.56 -22.77 -9.51
N ARG A 326 -15.55 -22.99 -8.20
CA ARG A 326 -16.62 -22.56 -7.30
C ARG A 326 -16.85 -21.04 -7.33
N VAL A 327 -15.77 -20.24 -7.40
CA VAL A 327 -15.88 -18.78 -7.40
C VAL A 327 -16.37 -18.27 -8.75
N LEU A 328 -15.95 -18.90 -9.84
CA LEU A 328 -16.49 -18.62 -11.18
C LEU A 328 -17.99 -18.88 -11.27
N GLU A 329 -18.49 -19.95 -10.64
CA GLU A 329 -19.95 -20.22 -10.58
C GLU A 329 -20.74 -19.14 -9.81
N ILE A 330 -20.14 -18.51 -8.78
CA ILE A 330 -20.74 -17.31 -8.17
C ILE A 330 -20.85 -16.17 -9.19
N CYS A 331 -19.79 -15.94 -9.97
CA CYS A 331 -19.76 -14.89 -10.98
C CYS A 331 -20.76 -15.11 -12.13
N ARG A 332 -21.17 -16.36 -12.38
CA ARG A 332 -22.18 -16.71 -13.38
C ARG A 332 -23.47 -15.89 -13.24
N GLN A 333 -23.89 -15.61 -12.01
CA GLN A 333 -25.07 -14.78 -11.75
C GLN A 333 -24.91 -13.34 -12.27
N ALA A 334 -23.68 -12.83 -12.32
CA ALA A 334 -23.38 -11.48 -12.80
C ALA A 334 -23.18 -11.38 -14.30
N VAL A 335 -22.60 -12.42 -14.94
CA VAL A 335 -22.15 -12.38 -16.34
C VAL A 335 -22.95 -13.27 -17.29
N GLY A 336 -23.82 -14.15 -16.78
CA GLY A 336 -24.57 -15.13 -17.57
C GLY A 336 -23.78 -16.43 -17.76
N GLU A 337 -23.92 -17.07 -18.93
CA GLU A 337 -23.24 -18.32 -19.21
C GLU A 337 -21.72 -18.18 -19.19
N LEU A 338 -21.04 -19.22 -18.69
CA LEU A 338 -19.59 -19.32 -18.65
C LEU A 338 -19.12 -20.30 -19.74
N ASP A 339 -18.08 -19.92 -20.46
CA ASP A 339 -17.38 -20.76 -21.44
C ASP A 339 -16.02 -21.15 -20.86
N TYR A 340 -15.92 -22.38 -20.35
CA TYR A 340 -14.71 -22.88 -19.69
C TYR A 340 -13.65 -23.24 -20.75
N LEU A 341 -12.53 -22.54 -20.69
CA LEU A 341 -11.37 -22.75 -21.53
C LEU A 341 -10.58 -23.95 -21.04
N GLU A 342 -10.23 -24.88 -21.92
CA GLU A 342 -9.33 -26.00 -21.60
C GLU A 342 -7.86 -25.57 -21.77
N GLU A 343 -6.99 -26.09 -20.90
CA GLU A 343 -5.56 -25.87 -21.01
C GLU A 343 -5.02 -26.44 -22.32
N GLY A 344 -4.41 -25.57 -23.14
CA GLY A 344 -3.83 -25.97 -24.45
C GLY A 344 -4.79 -25.96 -25.63
N SER A 345 -6.08 -25.62 -25.46
CA SER A 345 -7.00 -25.39 -26.57
C SER A 345 -7.14 -23.91 -26.85
N GLY A 346 -6.62 -23.43 -27.99
CA GLY A 346 -6.63 -22.00 -28.37
C GLY A 346 -7.98 -21.50 -28.90
N GLY A 347 -9.13 -22.04 -28.46
CA GLY A 347 -10.42 -21.65 -29.03
C GLY A 347 -11.59 -21.59 -28.06
N ARG A 348 -12.46 -20.59 -28.23
CA ARG A 348 -13.77 -20.54 -27.58
C ARG A 348 -14.62 -21.75 -28.00
N SER A 349 -15.22 -22.45 -27.04
CA SER A 349 -16.11 -23.56 -27.27
C SER A 349 -17.59 -23.14 -27.35
N GLY A 350 -17.94 -21.93 -26.86
CA GLY A 350 -19.30 -21.45 -26.76
C GLY A 350 -19.48 -19.93 -26.77
N PRO A 351 -20.74 -19.46 -26.74
CA PRO A 351 -21.07 -18.03 -26.72
C PRO A 351 -20.94 -17.39 -25.33
N GLY A 352 -20.60 -18.15 -24.28
CA GLY A 352 -20.53 -17.69 -22.92
C GLY A 352 -19.33 -16.78 -22.63
N LYS A 353 -19.26 -16.28 -21.40
CA LYS A 353 -18.11 -15.50 -20.89
C LYS A 353 -16.90 -16.41 -20.76
N PRO A 354 -15.77 -16.13 -21.46
CA PRO A 354 -14.56 -16.94 -21.34
C PRO A 354 -14.08 -17.01 -19.89
N CYS A 355 -13.77 -18.23 -19.41
CA CYS A 355 -13.26 -18.39 -18.06
C CYS A 355 -12.26 -19.54 -17.96
N LEU A 356 -11.23 -19.35 -17.12
CA LEU A 356 -10.22 -20.35 -16.78
C LEU A 356 -10.35 -20.78 -15.32
N ALA A 357 -10.55 -22.08 -15.09
CA ALA A 357 -10.59 -22.66 -13.76
C ALA A 357 -9.17 -22.90 -13.22
N ALA A 358 -8.53 -21.85 -12.71
CA ALA A 358 -7.18 -21.90 -12.16
C ALA A 358 -7.06 -21.04 -10.88
N TRP A 359 -6.17 -21.45 -9.97
CA TRP A 359 -5.93 -20.73 -8.70
C TRP A 359 -4.43 -20.62 -8.35
N GLN A 360 -3.55 -21.35 -9.05
CA GLN A 360 -2.11 -21.28 -8.84
C GLN A 360 -1.53 -20.09 -9.62
N PRO A 361 -0.82 -19.14 -8.96
CA PRO A 361 -0.34 -17.91 -9.59
C PRO A 361 0.55 -18.16 -10.81
N GLU A 362 1.48 -19.13 -10.72
CA GLU A 362 2.43 -19.46 -11.79
C GLU A 362 1.73 -20.04 -13.02
N LYS A 363 0.66 -20.81 -12.79
CA LYS A 363 -0.15 -21.37 -13.85
C LYS A 363 -0.96 -20.28 -14.56
N ILE A 364 -1.52 -19.34 -13.79
CA ILE A 364 -2.25 -18.19 -14.32
C ILE A 364 -1.32 -17.29 -15.14
N ALA A 365 -0.11 -17.00 -14.62
CA ALA A 365 0.86 -16.18 -15.33
C ALA A 365 1.23 -16.79 -16.69
N ARG A 366 1.60 -18.06 -16.72
CA ARG A 366 1.92 -18.77 -17.97
C ARG A 366 0.76 -18.76 -18.96
N TRP A 367 -0.44 -19.03 -18.48
CA TRP A 367 -1.63 -19.03 -19.36
C TRP A 367 -1.89 -17.65 -19.96
N LEU A 368 -1.74 -16.59 -19.17
CA LEU A 368 -1.89 -15.21 -19.63
C LEU A 368 -0.80 -14.80 -20.63
N GLU A 369 0.42 -15.31 -20.52
CA GLU A 369 1.49 -15.11 -21.50
C GLU A 369 1.18 -15.79 -22.84
N GLU A 370 0.54 -16.97 -22.81
CA GLU A 370 0.16 -17.72 -24.00
C GLU A 370 -1.11 -17.16 -24.71
N HIS A 371 -1.88 -16.28 -24.02
CA HIS A 371 -3.17 -15.76 -24.47
C HIS A 371 -3.19 -14.22 -24.45
N GLU A 372 -2.38 -13.62 -25.32
CA GLU A 372 -2.25 -12.15 -25.43
C GLU A 372 -3.51 -11.47 -26.00
N GLU A 373 -4.44 -12.20 -26.60
CA GLU A 373 -5.71 -11.68 -27.11
C GLU A 373 -6.60 -11.09 -26.01
N TYR A 374 -6.48 -11.55 -24.75
CA TYR A 374 -7.22 -11.00 -23.61
C TYR A 374 -6.51 -9.80 -23.04
N GLN A 375 -7.02 -8.59 -23.27
CA GLN A 375 -6.44 -7.34 -22.85
C GLN A 375 -6.89 -6.90 -21.45
N SER A 376 -8.03 -7.44 -20.98
CA SER A 376 -8.69 -7.12 -19.72
C SER A 376 -9.03 -8.41 -18.98
N CYS A 377 -8.25 -8.80 -17.99
CA CYS A 377 -8.36 -10.07 -17.30
C CYS A 377 -8.83 -9.86 -15.85
N ALA A 378 -9.80 -10.67 -15.39
CA ALA A 378 -10.31 -10.63 -14.03
C ALA A 378 -9.89 -11.88 -13.24
N LEU A 379 -9.03 -11.72 -12.23
CA LEU A 379 -8.73 -12.76 -11.24
C LEU A 379 -9.72 -12.66 -10.10
N VAL A 380 -10.52 -13.71 -9.92
CA VAL A 380 -11.67 -13.70 -9.01
C VAL A 380 -11.40 -14.52 -7.76
N PHE A 381 -11.61 -13.90 -6.60
CA PHE A 381 -11.42 -14.48 -5.28
C PHE A 381 -12.74 -14.55 -4.51
N SER A 382 -12.87 -15.55 -3.64
CA SER A 382 -14.01 -15.65 -2.72
C SER A 382 -13.87 -14.61 -1.60
N GLY A 383 -14.98 -14.02 -1.19
CA GLY A 383 -15.00 -13.03 -0.13
C GLY A 383 -14.40 -11.69 -0.56
N ASP A 384 -13.58 -11.11 0.29
CA ASP A 384 -12.84 -9.87 0.06
C ASP A 384 -11.36 -10.15 -0.23
N ILE A 385 -10.76 -9.40 -1.16
CA ILE A 385 -9.35 -9.54 -1.54
C ILE A 385 -8.37 -9.05 -0.47
N GLY A 386 -8.81 -8.24 0.47
CA GLY A 386 -8.03 -7.73 1.59
C GLY A 386 -8.09 -8.60 2.85
N PHE A 387 -9.00 -9.61 2.90
CA PHE A 387 -9.17 -10.45 4.06
C PHE A 387 -8.60 -11.86 3.84
N TYR A 388 -7.33 -12.07 4.22
CA TYR A 388 -6.61 -13.35 4.10
C TYR A 388 -6.70 -14.00 2.71
N SER A 389 -6.68 -13.19 1.67
CA SER A 389 -6.80 -13.63 0.29
C SER A 389 -5.43 -13.94 -0.33
N GLY A 390 -5.41 -14.84 -1.32
CA GLY A 390 -4.24 -15.07 -2.17
C GLY A 390 -3.87 -13.90 -3.09
N ALA A 391 -4.71 -12.86 -3.17
CA ALA A 391 -4.51 -11.70 -4.02
C ALA A 391 -3.22 -10.92 -3.71
N GLU A 392 -2.76 -10.95 -2.46
CA GLU A 392 -1.55 -10.26 -2.01
C GLU A 392 -0.27 -10.82 -2.65
N ARG A 393 -0.23 -12.14 -2.90
CA ARG A 393 0.91 -12.85 -3.52
C ARG A 393 0.96 -12.68 -5.03
N ILE A 394 -0.12 -12.23 -5.63
CA ILE A 394 -0.26 -12.15 -7.09
C ILE A 394 0.34 -10.85 -7.64
N GLY A 395 0.29 -9.75 -6.90
CA GLY A 395 0.74 -8.44 -7.37
C GLY A 395 2.18 -8.40 -7.91
N SER A 396 3.10 -9.10 -7.27
CA SER A 396 4.52 -9.15 -7.65
C SER A 396 4.82 -9.98 -8.91
N LEU A 397 3.90 -10.84 -9.33
CA LEU A 397 4.09 -11.71 -10.51
C LEU A 397 3.64 -11.04 -11.82
N PHE A 398 2.95 -9.91 -11.77
CA PHE A 398 2.32 -9.26 -12.91
C PHE A 398 2.76 -7.81 -13.12
N GLU A 399 4.06 -7.53 -12.99
CA GLU A 399 4.65 -6.18 -13.16
C GLU A 399 4.37 -5.55 -14.54
N GLY A 400 4.13 -6.36 -15.57
CA GLY A 400 3.77 -5.92 -16.92
C GLY A 400 2.33 -5.44 -17.09
N TYR A 401 1.46 -5.63 -16.08
CA TYR A 401 0.03 -5.33 -16.13
C TYR A 401 -0.33 -4.04 -15.39
N GLU A 402 -1.41 -3.39 -15.82
CA GLU A 402 -2.07 -2.34 -15.04
C GLU A 402 -3.00 -3.02 -14.01
N LEU A 403 -2.58 -3.04 -12.74
CA LEU A 403 -3.26 -3.78 -11.68
C LEU A 403 -4.36 -2.93 -11.04
N HIS A 404 -5.58 -3.47 -11.00
CA HIS A 404 -6.74 -2.86 -10.35
C HIS A 404 -7.28 -3.77 -9.25
N ARG A 405 -7.64 -3.22 -8.11
CA ARG A 405 -8.21 -3.96 -6.98
C ARG A 405 -9.67 -3.57 -6.78
N VAL A 406 -10.55 -4.57 -6.74
CA VAL A 406 -11.98 -4.41 -6.52
C VAL A 406 -12.37 -5.19 -5.28
N CYS A 407 -12.78 -4.50 -4.21
CA CYS A 407 -13.13 -5.13 -2.94
C CYS A 407 -14.41 -5.99 -3.05
N GLY A 408 -14.50 -6.96 -2.16
CA GLY A 408 -15.69 -7.79 -1.97
C GLY A 408 -16.18 -7.75 -0.52
N VAL A 409 -17.23 -8.47 -0.20
CA VAL A 409 -17.72 -8.65 1.17
C VAL A 409 -17.12 -9.93 1.75
N ALA A 410 -16.44 -9.86 2.89
CA ALA A 410 -15.86 -11.03 3.54
C ALA A 410 -16.94 -11.91 4.21
N SER A 411 -16.81 -13.24 4.10
CA SER A 411 -17.76 -14.18 4.73
C SER A 411 -17.86 -14.02 6.24
N VAL A 412 -16.75 -13.64 6.89
CA VAL A 412 -16.69 -13.38 8.34
C VAL A 412 -17.57 -12.18 8.71
N VAL A 413 -17.55 -11.11 7.91
CA VAL A 413 -18.40 -9.91 8.14
C VAL A 413 -19.87 -10.29 8.02
N CYS A 414 -20.26 -11.03 6.98
CA CYS A 414 -21.64 -11.51 6.81
C CYS A 414 -22.09 -12.41 7.94
N PHE A 415 -21.22 -13.32 8.40
CA PHE A 415 -21.52 -14.22 9.50
C PHE A 415 -21.76 -13.45 10.82
N LEU A 416 -20.90 -12.48 11.14
CA LEU A 416 -21.07 -11.67 12.35
C LEU A 416 -22.32 -10.80 12.29
N ASP A 417 -22.66 -10.27 11.11
CA ASP A 417 -23.91 -9.53 10.88
C ASP A 417 -25.14 -10.43 11.14
N ARG A 418 -25.15 -11.69 10.68
CA ARG A 418 -26.20 -12.67 10.99
C ARG A 418 -26.38 -12.89 12.50
N LEU A 419 -25.33 -12.69 13.29
CA LEU A 419 -25.34 -12.82 14.74
C LEU A 419 -25.63 -11.50 15.47
N GLY A 420 -25.82 -10.40 14.74
CA GLY A 420 -26.02 -9.07 15.30
C GLY A 420 -24.79 -8.52 16.03
N LEU A 421 -23.59 -8.88 15.57
CA LEU A 421 -22.32 -8.49 16.19
C LEU A 421 -21.51 -7.57 15.29
N GLY A 422 -21.02 -6.45 15.84
CA GLY A 422 -20.01 -5.64 15.21
C GLY A 422 -18.66 -6.38 15.17
N TRP A 423 -18.00 -6.41 14.03
CA TRP A 423 -16.70 -7.07 13.86
C TRP A 423 -15.56 -6.37 14.60
N ASP A 424 -15.71 -5.11 14.95
CA ASP A 424 -14.79 -4.30 15.78
C ASP A 424 -14.63 -4.83 17.20
N GLN A 425 -15.62 -5.62 17.69
CA GLN A 425 -15.62 -6.24 19.02
C GLN A 425 -15.16 -7.70 19.01
N VAL A 426 -14.63 -8.16 17.89
CA VAL A 426 -14.26 -9.55 17.66
C VAL A 426 -12.84 -9.63 17.11
N ARG A 427 -11.98 -10.43 17.74
CA ARG A 427 -10.68 -10.73 17.16
C ARG A 427 -10.86 -11.66 15.97
N LEU A 428 -10.48 -11.19 14.82
CA LEU A 428 -10.58 -11.95 13.56
C LEU A 428 -9.30 -12.74 13.30
N GLY A 429 -9.44 -13.96 12.79
CA GLY A 429 -8.33 -14.79 12.36
C GLY A 429 -8.70 -15.70 11.20
N SER A 430 -7.69 -16.33 10.60
CA SER A 430 -7.87 -17.29 9.51
C SER A 430 -6.88 -18.43 9.63
N MET A 431 -7.36 -19.65 9.40
CA MET A 431 -6.54 -20.86 9.30
C MET A 431 -6.18 -21.19 7.84
N HIS A 432 -6.64 -20.40 6.85
CA HIS A 432 -6.30 -20.62 5.45
C HIS A 432 -4.82 -20.34 5.19
N GLY A 433 -4.08 -21.36 4.77
CA GLY A 433 -2.68 -21.26 4.41
C GLY A 433 -1.70 -20.94 5.56
N ARG A 434 -2.19 -20.96 6.82
CA ARG A 434 -1.39 -20.72 8.03
C ARG A 434 -1.95 -21.49 9.21
N GLU A 435 -1.13 -21.69 10.23
CA GLU A 435 -1.59 -22.13 11.54
C GLU A 435 -2.01 -20.91 12.38
N TRP A 436 -3.07 -21.03 13.13
CA TRP A 436 -3.56 -19.98 14.01
C TRP A 436 -3.78 -20.52 15.42
N ASN A 437 -3.26 -19.84 16.41
CA ASN A 437 -3.27 -20.29 17.81
C ASN A 437 -4.54 -19.79 18.50
N LEU A 438 -5.61 -20.59 18.49
CA LEU A 438 -6.90 -20.24 19.09
C LEU A 438 -6.82 -20.02 20.61
N LEU A 439 -6.19 -20.93 21.35
CA LEU A 439 -6.18 -20.92 22.82
C LEU A 439 -5.58 -19.65 23.43
N PRO A 440 -4.37 -19.18 23.02
CA PRO A 440 -3.81 -17.95 23.54
C PRO A 440 -4.71 -16.74 23.28
N ALA A 441 -5.34 -16.67 22.10
CA ALA A 441 -6.25 -15.59 21.79
C ALA A 441 -7.52 -15.66 22.63
N LEU A 442 -8.18 -16.81 22.65
CA LEU A 442 -9.47 -16.99 23.30
C LEU A 442 -9.39 -16.85 24.84
N ARG A 443 -8.25 -17.16 25.44
CA ARG A 443 -8.05 -17.00 26.89
C ARG A 443 -8.18 -15.55 27.34
N TYR A 444 -7.74 -14.60 26.52
CA TYR A 444 -7.68 -13.19 26.84
C TYR A 444 -8.71 -12.33 26.09
N GLU A 445 -9.33 -12.87 25.05
CA GLU A 445 -10.34 -12.17 24.26
C GLU A 445 -11.74 -12.72 24.55
N LYS A 446 -12.72 -11.83 24.64
CA LYS A 446 -14.11 -12.24 24.84
C LYS A 446 -14.67 -12.97 23.63
N ARG A 447 -14.22 -12.60 22.42
CA ARG A 447 -14.71 -13.14 21.14
C ARG A 447 -13.58 -13.29 20.14
N VAL A 448 -13.52 -14.46 19.54
CA VAL A 448 -12.59 -14.79 18.47
C VAL A 448 -13.36 -15.42 17.33
N CYS A 449 -13.25 -14.88 16.13
CA CYS A 449 -13.88 -15.44 14.93
C CYS A 449 -12.81 -15.93 13.96
N LEU A 450 -12.91 -17.21 13.56
CA LEU A 450 -11.94 -17.86 12.67
C LEU A 450 -12.59 -18.29 11.37
N LEU A 451 -11.93 -17.94 10.27
CA LEU A 451 -12.16 -18.59 8.98
C LEU A 451 -11.41 -19.91 8.96
N LEU A 452 -12.13 -21.02 8.96
CA LEU A 452 -11.57 -22.39 9.03
C LEU A 452 -11.10 -22.83 7.63
N ARG A 453 -10.05 -23.67 7.56
CA ARG A 453 -9.64 -24.32 6.29
C ARG A 453 -10.74 -25.23 5.75
N SER A 454 -11.40 -25.92 6.68
CA SER A 454 -12.51 -26.83 6.41
C SER A 454 -13.27 -27.09 7.72
N GLY A 455 -14.52 -27.51 7.63
CA GLY A 455 -15.29 -27.99 8.78
C GLY A 455 -14.61 -29.10 9.58
N LYS A 456 -13.67 -29.83 8.99
CA LYS A 456 -12.85 -30.87 9.65
C LYS A 456 -11.92 -30.32 10.73
N ASP A 457 -11.62 -29.03 10.74
CA ASP A 457 -10.79 -28.40 11.76
C ASP A 457 -11.53 -28.33 13.11
N LEU A 458 -12.85 -28.19 13.10
CA LEU A 458 -13.63 -27.89 14.29
C LEU A 458 -13.57 -29.00 15.40
N PRO A 459 -13.69 -30.29 15.10
CA PRO A 459 -13.50 -31.32 16.10
C PRO A 459 -12.13 -31.28 16.78
N SER A 460 -11.08 -30.91 16.05
CA SER A 460 -9.73 -30.78 16.62
C SER A 460 -9.62 -29.58 17.54
N LEU A 461 -10.23 -28.44 17.17
CA LEU A 461 -10.34 -27.27 18.04
C LEU A 461 -11.18 -27.54 19.28
N CYS A 462 -12.27 -28.28 19.16
CA CYS A 462 -13.09 -28.69 20.30
C CYS A 462 -12.29 -29.59 21.29
N ARG A 463 -11.52 -30.56 20.78
CA ARG A 463 -10.66 -31.42 21.65
C ARG A 463 -9.61 -30.57 22.35
N LEU A 464 -8.99 -29.64 21.65
CA LEU A 464 -8.01 -28.74 22.23
C LEU A 464 -8.60 -27.87 23.34
N LEU A 465 -9.81 -27.32 23.16
CA LEU A 465 -10.50 -26.57 24.22
C LEU A 465 -10.81 -27.41 25.44
N LEU A 466 -11.24 -28.68 25.26
CA LEU A 466 -11.49 -29.61 26.35
C LEU A 466 -10.22 -30.02 27.11
N GLU A 467 -9.11 -30.23 26.41
CA GLU A 467 -7.79 -30.52 26.98
C GLU A 467 -7.29 -29.40 27.91
N TYR A 468 -7.62 -28.14 27.59
CA TYR A 468 -7.25 -26.99 28.40
C TYR A 468 -8.36 -26.49 29.32
N ASP A 469 -9.33 -27.32 29.65
CA ASP A 469 -10.45 -27.07 30.58
C ASP A 469 -11.32 -25.86 30.22
N MET A 470 -11.38 -25.51 28.92
CA MET A 470 -12.21 -24.40 28.38
C MET A 470 -13.61 -24.93 27.98
N VAL A 471 -14.28 -25.60 28.88
CA VAL A 471 -15.56 -26.31 28.64
C VAL A 471 -16.76 -25.37 28.42
N ASP A 472 -16.68 -24.14 28.99
CA ASP A 472 -17.77 -23.17 28.99
C ASP A 472 -17.76 -22.26 27.73
N ILE A 473 -16.81 -22.46 26.81
CA ILE A 473 -16.76 -21.70 25.56
C ILE A 473 -18.01 -21.99 24.75
N LYS A 474 -18.70 -20.92 24.35
CA LYS A 474 -19.78 -21.04 23.37
C LYS A 474 -19.18 -20.94 21.98
N ILE A 475 -19.48 -21.91 21.13
CA ILE A 475 -19.04 -21.92 19.73
C ILE A 475 -20.26 -21.77 18.85
N THR A 476 -20.24 -20.80 17.93
CA THR A 476 -21.24 -20.66 16.89
C THR A 476 -20.56 -20.87 15.55
N VAL A 477 -21.04 -21.79 14.74
CA VAL A 477 -20.48 -22.18 13.45
C VAL A 477 -21.44 -21.74 12.36
N GLY A 478 -20.93 -21.02 11.37
CA GLY A 478 -21.64 -20.70 10.14
C GLY A 478 -21.08 -21.50 8.98
N GLU A 479 -21.94 -22.25 8.31
CA GLU A 479 -21.63 -23.04 7.13
C GLU A 479 -22.26 -22.44 5.91
N ASN A 480 -21.55 -22.44 4.80
CA ASN A 480 -22.03 -21.96 3.49
C ASN A 480 -22.71 -20.59 3.58
N ILE A 481 -22.10 -19.64 4.31
CA ILE A 481 -22.70 -18.31 4.53
C ILE A 481 -23.01 -17.65 3.19
N SER A 482 -24.25 -17.17 3.06
CA SER A 482 -24.87 -16.57 1.87
C SER A 482 -25.18 -17.53 0.71
N TYR A 483 -24.96 -18.83 0.87
CA TYR A 483 -25.46 -19.84 -0.07
C TYR A 483 -26.85 -20.34 0.35
N PRO A 484 -27.63 -20.96 -0.57
CA PRO A 484 -28.93 -21.54 -0.23
C PRO A 484 -28.89 -22.59 0.87
N GLN A 485 -27.73 -23.21 1.09
CA GLN A 485 -27.47 -24.21 2.13
C GLN A 485 -26.87 -23.60 3.40
N GLU A 486 -27.03 -22.29 3.62
CA GLU A 486 -26.56 -21.61 4.84
C GLU A 486 -27.14 -22.29 6.07
N ARG A 487 -26.26 -22.66 7.01
CA ARG A 487 -26.64 -23.24 8.32
C ARG A 487 -25.83 -22.56 9.41
N ILE A 488 -26.49 -22.17 10.50
CA ILE A 488 -25.82 -21.65 11.69
C ILE A 488 -26.18 -22.54 12.86
N LEU A 489 -25.15 -23.09 13.52
CA LEU A 489 -25.28 -23.99 14.65
C LEU A 489 -24.46 -23.47 15.83
N SER A 490 -25.03 -23.51 17.04
CA SER A 490 -24.32 -23.12 18.27
C SER A 490 -24.25 -24.31 19.26
N GLY A 491 -23.13 -24.38 19.98
CA GLY A 491 -22.94 -25.40 21.00
C GLY A 491 -21.73 -25.12 21.89
N THR A 492 -21.39 -26.09 22.72
CA THR A 492 -20.18 -26.14 23.53
C THR A 492 -19.13 -27.04 22.84
N PRO A 493 -17.84 -26.99 23.23
CA PRO A 493 -16.84 -27.92 22.71
C PRO A 493 -17.26 -29.38 22.76
N LYS A 494 -17.93 -29.78 23.85
CA LYS A 494 -18.39 -31.16 24.04
C LYS A 494 -19.54 -31.51 23.08
N SER A 495 -20.51 -30.62 22.91
CA SER A 495 -21.68 -30.92 22.06
C SER A 495 -21.37 -30.91 20.56
N LEU A 496 -20.36 -30.15 20.14
CA LEU A 496 -19.96 -30.04 18.73
C LEU A 496 -18.87 -31.03 18.30
N LEU A 497 -18.34 -31.80 19.24
CA LEU A 497 -17.24 -32.73 18.97
C LEU A 497 -17.62 -33.86 18.00
N GLU A 498 -18.86 -34.33 18.07
CA GLU A 498 -19.44 -35.43 17.27
C GLU A 498 -20.15 -34.92 16.01
N GLU A 499 -20.28 -33.62 15.85
CA GLU A 499 -20.95 -33.01 14.69
C GLU A 499 -20.08 -33.04 13.45
N THR A 500 -20.73 -33.10 12.30
CA THR A 500 -20.07 -32.99 10.97
C THR A 500 -20.39 -31.64 10.35
N PHE A 501 -19.39 -31.05 9.75
CA PHE A 501 -19.48 -29.71 9.18
C PHE A 501 -19.05 -29.67 7.73
N GLU A 502 -19.69 -28.79 6.98
CA GLU A 502 -19.38 -28.52 5.57
C GLU A 502 -17.98 -27.91 5.39
N PRO A 503 -17.38 -28.02 4.20
CA PRO A 503 -16.03 -27.47 3.96
C PRO A 503 -15.94 -25.95 4.14
N LEU A 504 -16.99 -25.19 3.81
CA LEU A 504 -17.00 -23.73 3.93
C LEU A 504 -17.54 -23.31 5.29
N CYS A 505 -16.64 -23.12 6.24
CA CYS A 505 -16.99 -22.83 7.62
C CYS A 505 -16.29 -21.58 8.15
N VAL A 506 -17.04 -20.83 8.95
CA VAL A 506 -16.55 -19.78 9.84
C VAL A 506 -17.04 -20.08 11.25
N ALA A 507 -16.22 -19.88 12.27
CA ALA A 507 -16.58 -20.18 13.65
C ALA A 507 -16.29 -19.01 14.59
N LEU A 508 -17.29 -18.62 15.37
CA LEU A 508 -17.17 -17.67 16.47
C LEU A 508 -17.03 -18.42 17.79
N PHE A 509 -16.00 -18.12 18.54
CA PHE A 509 -15.74 -18.63 19.89
C PHE A 509 -15.96 -17.48 20.87
N GLU A 510 -16.86 -17.69 21.84
CA GLU A 510 -17.18 -16.71 22.87
C GLU A 510 -16.71 -17.25 24.24
N ASN A 511 -15.78 -16.53 24.87
CA ASN A 511 -15.31 -16.82 26.21
C ASN A 511 -16.11 -15.98 27.22
N PRO A 512 -16.91 -16.61 28.09
CA PRO A 512 -17.69 -15.88 29.09
C PRO A 512 -16.84 -15.28 30.22
N ARG A 513 -15.61 -15.79 30.40
CA ARG A 513 -14.68 -15.39 31.48
C ARG A 513 -13.28 -15.20 30.96
N PRO A 514 -13.03 -14.18 30.08
CA PRO A 514 -11.69 -13.91 29.61
C PRO A 514 -10.80 -13.43 30.76
N MET A 515 -9.56 -13.89 30.79
CA MET A 515 -8.59 -13.47 31.77
C MET A 515 -7.99 -12.11 31.35
N GLU A 516 -7.48 -11.35 32.31
CA GLU A 516 -6.62 -10.23 31.98
C GLU A 516 -5.33 -10.75 31.33
N ARG A 517 -4.90 -10.09 30.26
CA ARG A 517 -3.65 -10.46 29.59
C ARG A 517 -2.48 -10.11 30.52
N PRO A 518 -1.65 -11.09 30.89
CA PRO A 518 -0.48 -10.80 31.71
C PRO A 518 0.46 -9.86 30.96
N THR A 519 0.92 -8.85 31.65
CA THR A 519 1.97 -7.96 31.14
C THR A 519 3.32 -8.66 31.24
N LEU A 520 4.31 -8.17 30.48
CA LEU A 520 5.70 -8.61 30.60
C LEU A 520 6.17 -8.47 32.06
N GLY A 521 6.91 -9.46 32.55
CA GLY A 521 7.45 -9.44 33.89
C GLY A 521 6.51 -10.01 34.95
N MET A 522 5.91 -11.15 34.68
CA MET A 522 5.13 -11.92 35.66
C MET A 522 5.96 -12.22 36.90
N GLU A 523 5.31 -12.22 38.05
CA GLU A 523 6.01 -12.52 39.31
C GLU A 523 6.57 -13.94 39.32
N ASP A 524 7.70 -14.14 39.97
CA ASP A 524 8.39 -15.44 40.02
C ASP A 524 7.49 -16.53 40.70
N GLU A 525 6.66 -16.11 41.63
CA GLU A 525 5.71 -16.97 42.35
C GLU A 525 4.54 -17.47 41.48
N ALA A 526 4.32 -16.85 40.33
CA ALA A 526 3.32 -17.29 39.36
C ALA A 526 3.71 -18.62 38.68
N PHE A 527 5.02 -18.93 38.67
CA PHE A 527 5.55 -20.15 38.04
C PHE A 527 5.78 -21.27 39.06
N LEU A 528 5.46 -22.51 38.66
CA LEU A 528 5.88 -23.70 39.37
C LEU A 528 7.37 -23.91 39.12
N ARG A 529 8.19 -24.09 40.17
CA ARG A 529 9.65 -24.16 39.98
C ARG A 529 10.38 -25.29 40.74
N ASP A 530 9.88 -25.74 41.86
CA ASP A 530 10.58 -26.68 42.74
C ASP A 530 12.08 -26.34 42.92
N ARG A 531 13.02 -27.25 42.69
CA ARG A 531 14.47 -27.04 42.79
C ARG A 531 15.11 -26.65 41.45
N VAL A 532 14.33 -26.51 40.37
CA VAL A 532 14.82 -26.17 39.03
C VAL A 532 15.20 -24.66 39.00
N PRO A 533 16.38 -24.33 38.45
CA PRO A 533 16.77 -22.93 38.24
C PRO A 533 15.73 -22.19 37.39
N MET A 534 15.49 -20.92 37.73
CA MET A 534 14.56 -20.06 37.02
C MET A 534 15.19 -18.69 36.77
N THR A 535 15.06 -18.17 35.57
CA THR A 535 15.44 -16.79 35.23
C THR A 535 14.54 -15.83 36.00
N LYS A 536 15.13 -15.00 36.86
CA LYS A 536 14.42 -14.06 37.70
C LYS A 536 13.68 -13.00 36.90
N LYS A 537 12.57 -12.46 37.45
CA LYS A 537 11.68 -11.50 36.81
C LYS A 537 12.43 -10.38 36.08
N GLU A 538 13.35 -9.70 36.77
CA GLU A 538 14.08 -8.55 36.23
C GLU A 538 14.94 -8.94 35.02
N ILE A 539 15.65 -10.06 35.11
CA ILE A 539 16.47 -10.60 34.02
C ILE A 539 15.61 -11.08 32.87
N ARG A 540 14.47 -11.72 33.17
CA ARG A 540 13.52 -12.21 32.19
C ARG A 540 12.93 -11.08 31.36
N ILE A 541 12.50 -9.98 32.01
CA ILE A 541 12.02 -8.77 31.32
C ILE A 541 13.08 -8.23 30.34
N LEU A 542 14.30 -8.07 30.81
CA LEU A 542 15.39 -7.49 29.99
C LEU A 542 15.79 -8.43 28.85
N SER A 543 15.79 -9.74 29.08
CA SER A 543 16.08 -10.73 28.04
C SER A 543 15.00 -10.74 26.95
N LEU A 544 13.72 -10.69 27.34
CA LEU A 544 12.60 -10.65 26.38
C LEU A 544 12.54 -9.33 25.62
N ALA A 545 12.86 -8.22 26.29
CA ALA A 545 13.00 -6.92 25.64
C ALA A 545 14.14 -6.91 24.60
N ALA A 546 15.30 -7.52 24.95
CA ALA A 546 16.45 -7.65 24.04
C ALA A 546 16.18 -8.56 22.84
N LEU A 547 15.30 -9.55 23.00
CA LEU A 547 14.84 -10.41 21.89
C LEU A 547 14.01 -9.60 20.89
N GLY A 548 13.16 -8.67 21.33
CA GLY A 548 12.31 -7.89 20.43
C GLY A 548 11.29 -8.75 19.69
N LEU A 549 10.62 -9.67 20.40
CA LEU A 549 9.68 -10.64 19.84
C LEU A 549 8.50 -9.95 19.13
N ARG A 550 8.08 -10.55 18.03
CA ARG A 550 6.88 -10.20 17.27
C ARG A 550 5.81 -11.26 17.44
N PRO A 551 4.54 -10.96 17.18
CA PRO A 551 3.46 -11.93 17.29
C PRO A 551 3.69 -13.24 16.51
N ASP A 552 4.36 -13.19 15.38
CA ASP A 552 4.66 -14.30 14.46
C ASP A 552 6.03 -14.97 14.70
N SER A 553 6.77 -14.58 15.75
CA SER A 553 8.12 -15.07 16.02
C SER A 553 8.16 -16.58 16.29
N VAL A 554 9.18 -17.23 15.75
CA VAL A 554 9.59 -18.60 16.07
C VAL A 554 10.78 -18.53 17.01
N LEU A 555 10.57 -18.84 18.30
CA LEU A 555 11.60 -18.76 19.33
C LEU A 555 12.09 -20.15 19.73
N TYR A 556 13.41 -20.32 19.81
CA TYR A 556 14.01 -21.41 20.55
C TYR A 556 14.46 -20.92 21.92
N ASP A 557 13.96 -21.55 23.01
CA ASP A 557 14.42 -21.34 24.39
C ASP A 557 15.30 -22.53 24.79
N ILE A 558 16.61 -22.32 24.79
CA ILE A 558 17.61 -23.38 25.03
C ILE A 558 18.06 -23.35 26.49
N GLY A 559 17.89 -24.50 27.17
CA GLY A 559 18.08 -24.60 28.61
C GLY A 559 16.94 -23.92 29.36
N ALA A 560 15.72 -24.25 28.98
CA ALA A 560 14.51 -23.54 29.39
C ALA A 560 14.20 -23.60 30.90
N GLY A 561 14.77 -24.54 31.64
CA GLY A 561 14.59 -24.70 33.09
C GLY A 561 13.14 -24.86 33.47
N THR A 562 12.57 -23.89 34.21
CA THR A 562 11.13 -23.91 34.57
C THR A 562 10.20 -23.48 33.44
N GLY A 563 10.73 -23.01 32.31
CA GLY A 563 9.97 -22.49 31.19
C GLY A 563 9.42 -21.08 31.42
N SER A 564 9.93 -20.34 32.40
CA SER A 564 9.41 -18.99 32.68
C SER A 564 9.63 -18.01 31.52
N VAL A 565 10.79 -18.09 30.82
CA VAL A 565 11.05 -17.31 29.60
C VAL A 565 10.18 -17.82 28.46
N SER A 566 10.10 -19.15 28.27
CA SER A 566 9.27 -19.78 27.24
C SER A 566 7.82 -19.38 27.33
N VAL A 567 7.23 -19.35 28.54
CA VAL A 567 5.82 -18.97 28.78
C VAL A 567 5.59 -17.51 28.45
N GLU A 568 6.39 -16.58 29.01
CA GLU A 568 6.22 -15.14 28.71
C GLU A 568 6.46 -14.83 27.22
N ALA A 569 7.39 -15.54 26.58
CA ALA A 569 7.59 -15.45 25.15
C ALA A 569 6.39 -15.98 24.35
N ALA A 570 5.83 -17.11 24.74
CA ALA A 570 4.65 -17.71 24.09
C ALA A 570 3.43 -16.78 24.15
N LEU A 571 3.27 -16.04 25.26
CA LEU A 571 2.21 -15.05 25.42
C LEU A 571 2.39 -13.80 24.54
N GLN A 572 3.62 -13.52 24.09
CA GLN A 572 3.92 -12.45 23.12
C GLN A 572 3.80 -12.97 21.67
N CYS A 573 4.29 -14.18 21.39
CA CYS A 573 4.30 -14.80 20.06
C CYS A 573 2.96 -15.53 19.78
N MET A 574 1.83 -14.84 19.90
CA MET A 574 0.50 -15.47 19.81
C MET A 574 0.20 -16.12 18.45
N GLU A 575 0.81 -15.65 17.39
CA GLU A 575 0.71 -16.18 16.02
C GLU A 575 1.93 -17.03 15.63
N GLY A 576 2.96 -17.01 16.47
CA GLY A 576 4.19 -17.75 16.33
C GLY A 576 4.25 -19.02 17.20
N ARG A 577 5.47 -19.53 17.39
CA ARG A 577 5.74 -20.73 18.21
C ARG A 577 6.97 -20.58 19.07
N VAL A 578 6.95 -21.23 20.22
CA VAL A 578 8.09 -21.33 21.13
C VAL A 578 8.46 -22.80 21.31
N TYR A 579 9.74 -23.11 21.14
CA TYR A 579 10.30 -24.44 21.35
C TYR A 579 11.24 -24.39 22.55
N ALA A 580 10.79 -24.98 23.66
CA ALA A 580 11.56 -25.06 24.91
C ALA A 580 12.40 -26.34 24.92
N VAL A 581 13.71 -26.20 24.76
CA VAL A 581 14.65 -27.33 24.76
C VAL A 581 15.23 -27.50 26.16
N GLU A 582 14.96 -28.65 26.79
CA GLU A 582 15.43 -28.95 28.16
C GLU A 582 15.75 -30.46 28.33
N ARG A 583 16.89 -30.74 28.94
CA ARG A 583 17.39 -32.11 29.12
C ARG A 583 16.86 -32.83 30.37
N LYS A 584 16.58 -32.06 31.44
CA LYS A 584 16.17 -32.63 32.72
C LYS A 584 14.69 -32.95 32.73
N GLU A 585 14.32 -34.19 33.00
CA GLU A 585 12.93 -34.66 32.98
C GLU A 585 12.05 -33.89 33.96
N GLU A 586 12.57 -33.57 35.14
CA GLU A 586 11.86 -32.74 36.14
C GLU A 586 11.52 -31.35 35.59
N ALA A 587 12.46 -30.72 34.91
CA ALA A 587 12.26 -29.41 34.31
C ALA A 587 11.29 -29.48 33.12
N VAL A 588 11.40 -30.52 32.27
CA VAL A 588 10.46 -30.79 31.18
C VAL A 588 9.03 -30.89 31.71
N SER A 589 8.84 -31.58 32.82
CA SER A 589 7.52 -31.71 33.49
C SER A 589 7.01 -30.35 33.99
N LEU A 590 7.88 -29.50 34.57
CA LEU A 590 7.54 -28.17 35.04
C LEU A 590 7.17 -27.23 33.88
N ILE A 591 7.90 -27.29 32.79
CA ILE A 591 7.59 -26.48 31.60
C ILE A 591 6.18 -26.83 31.09
N ARG A 592 5.84 -28.12 30.99
CA ARG A 592 4.51 -28.55 30.55
C ARG A 592 3.41 -28.07 31.51
N GLN A 593 3.63 -28.15 32.81
CA GLN A 593 2.68 -27.67 33.81
C GLN A 593 2.50 -26.15 33.74
N ASN A 594 3.60 -25.39 33.63
CA ASN A 594 3.55 -23.95 33.47
C ASN A 594 2.88 -23.56 32.14
N ALA A 595 3.20 -24.22 31.03
CA ALA A 595 2.53 -24.00 29.74
C ALA A 595 1.01 -24.24 29.85
N GLY A 596 0.58 -25.32 30.47
CA GLY A 596 -0.84 -25.59 30.72
C GLY A 596 -1.52 -24.56 31.60
N ARG A 597 -0.87 -24.14 32.70
CA ARG A 597 -1.37 -23.10 33.60
C ARG A 597 -1.66 -21.78 32.91
N PHE A 598 -0.80 -21.39 31.98
CA PHE A 598 -0.94 -20.14 31.23
C PHE A 598 -1.59 -20.31 29.84
N GLY A 599 -1.99 -21.53 29.47
CA GLY A 599 -2.67 -21.82 28.19
C GLY A 599 -1.79 -21.59 26.96
N CYS A 600 -0.48 -21.83 27.11
CA CYS A 600 0.49 -21.62 26.02
C CYS A 600 0.50 -22.85 25.07
N ALA A 601 -0.57 -23.06 24.30
CA ALA A 601 -0.63 -24.16 23.32
C ALA A 601 0.37 -23.98 22.15
N ASN A 602 0.93 -22.79 21.97
CA ASN A 602 2.00 -22.49 21.02
C ASN A 602 3.40 -22.75 21.60
N LEU A 603 3.52 -23.27 22.82
CA LEU A 603 4.76 -23.69 23.45
C LEU A 603 4.91 -25.21 23.33
N GLN A 604 5.90 -25.65 22.59
CA GLN A 604 6.27 -27.05 22.45
C GLN A 604 7.51 -27.35 23.27
N VAL A 605 7.44 -28.38 24.10
CA VAL A 605 8.56 -28.83 24.93
C VAL A 605 9.32 -29.90 24.19
N ILE A 606 10.64 -29.71 24.02
CA ILE A 606 11.56 -30.63 23.36
C ILE A 606 12.48 -31.25 24.45
N PRO A 607 12.24 -32.49 24.88
CA PRO A 607 13.15 -33.16 25.79
C PRO A 607 14.47 -33.49 25.10
N GLY A 608 15.59 -32.99 25.61
CA GLY A 608 16.91 -33.21 25.04
C GLY A 608 17.87 -32.04 25.20
N GLU A 609 19.03 -32.17 24.60
CA GLU A 609 20.07 -31.14 24.60
C GLU A 609 20.22 -30.50 23.21
N ALA A 610 20.53 -29.19 23.20
CA ALA A 610 20.95 -28.51 21.97
C ALA A 610 22.47 -28.79 21.70
N PRO A 611 22.88 -28.91 20.42
CA PRO A 611 22.11 -28.67 19.20
C PRO A 611 21.22 -29.84 18.72
N GLN A 612 21.37 -31.06 19.24
CA GLN A 612 20.62 -32.25 18.74
C GLN A 612 19.11 -32.06 18.85
N GLY A 613 18.61 -31.51 19.96
CA GLY A 613 17.19 -31.20 20.17
C GLY A 613 16.60 -30.17 19.20
N LEU A 614 17.42 -29.55 18.37
CA LEU A 614 16.96 -28.59 17.36
C LEU A 614 16.60 -29.26 16.03
N GLU A 615 16.93 -30.55 15.84
CA GLU A 615 16.71 -31.27 14.60
C GLU A 615 15.21 -31.38 14.27
N GLY A 616 14.87 -31.12 13.00
CA GLY A 616 13.48 -31.16 12.53
C GLY A 616 12.58 -29.99 12.94
N LEU A 617 13.07 -29.05 13.75
CA LEU A 617 12.33 -27.84 14.10
C LEU A 617 12.32 -26.83 12.93
N PRO A 618 11.25 -26.02 12.77
CA PRO A 618 11.22 -24.91 11.82
C PRO A 618 12.34 -23.90 12.08
N ALA A 619 12.83 -23.23 11.04
CA ALA A 619 13.87 -22.22 11.18
C ALA A 619 13.49 -21.14 12.21
N PRO A 620 14.37 -20.82 13.19
CA PRO A 620 14.05 -19.83 14.21
C PRO A 620 14.22 -18.40 13.67
N THR A 621 13.40 -17.50 14.16
CA THR A 621 13.59 -16.05 14.01
C THR A 621 14.33 -15.46 15.21
N HIS A 622 14.17 -16.11 16.37
CA HIS A 622 14.74 -15.69 17.64
C HIS A 622 15.27 -16.91 18.42
N VAL A 623 16.35 -16.70 19.16
CA VAL A 623 16.91 -17.73 20.06
C VAL A 623 17.26 -17.10 21.41
N PHE A 624 16.78 -17.70 22.47
CA PHE A 624 17.21 -17.41 23.84
C PHE A 624 18.04 -18.57 24.37
N ILE A 625 19.16 -18.28 25.00
CA ILE A 625 20.03 -19.29 25.63
C ILE A 625 20.15 -18.97 27.11
N GLY A 626 19.41 -19.71 27.93
CA GLY A 626 19.47 -19.65 29.41
C GLY A 626 20.54 -20.56 29.99
N GLY A 627 20.96 -21.60 29.23
CA GLY A 627 22.01 -22.52 29.59
C GLY A 627 22.46 -23.36 28.41
N SER A 628 23.77 -23.34 28.07
CA SER A 628 24.36 -24.02 26.93
C SER A 628 24.91 -25.41 27.25
N GLY A 629 25.06 -25.76 28.54
CA GLY A 629 25.75 -26.98 28.96
C GLY A 629 27.21 -27.08 28.51
N GLY A 630 27.86 -25.92 28.25
CA GLY A 630 29.24 -25.85 27.73
C GLY A 630 29.38 -26.03 26.22
N ARG A 631 28.26 -26.02 25.47
CA ARG A 631 28.22 -26.26 24.01
C ARG A 631 27.79 -25.02 23.24
N LEU A 632 28.08 -23.82 23.77
CA LEU A 632 27.59 -22.57 23.20
C LEU A 632 27.97 -22.37 21.74
N LYS A 633 29.22 -22.62 21.39
CA LYS A 633 29.72 -22.49 20.01
C LYS A 633 29.00 -23.42 19.04
N GLU A 634 28.78 -24.69 19.42
CA GLU A 634 28.07 -25.68 18.61
C GLU A 634 26.62 -25.30 18.39
N ILE A 635 25.95 -24.75 19.44
CA ILE A 635 24.58 -24.28 19.38
C ILE A 635 24.44 -23.10 18.41
N LEU A 636 25.32 -22.10 18.52
CA LEU A 636 25.32 -20.94 17.66
C LEU A 636 25.60 -21.29 16.19
N GLN A 637 26.50 -22.22 15.95
CA GLN A 637 26.75 -22.74 14.62
C GLN A 637 25.52 -23.45 14.04
N ALA A 638 24.87 -24.32 14.79
CA ALA A 638 23.67 -25.03 14.35
C ALA A 638 22.49 -24.07 14.05
N VAL A 639 22.37 -22.98 14.79
CA VAL A 639 21.36 -21.92 14.52
C VAL A 639 21.66 -21.22 13.20
N ARG A 640 22.92 -20.84 12.95
CA ARG A 640 23.34 -20.18 11.69
C ARG A 640 23.09 -21.05 10.46
N GLU A 641 23.32 -22.35 10.57
CA GLU A 641 23.12 -23.29 9.46
C GLU A 641 21.64 -23.48 9.09
N ARG A 642 20.71 -23.15 10.03
CA ARG A 642 19.27 -23.36 9.87
C ARG A 642 18.50 -22.13 9.40
N ALA A 643 19.02 -20.95 9.66
CA ALA A 643 18.31 -19.70 9.38
C ALA A 643 19.29 -18.58 8.96
N GLY A 644 18.83 -17.69 8.09
CA GLY A 644 19.64 -16.58 7.58
C GLY A 644 19.94 -15.56 8.68
N ARG A 645 18.95 -14.82 9.12
CA ARG A 645 19.08 -13.76 10.15
C ARG A 645 18.27 -14.11 11.40
N VAL A 646 18.93 -14.26 12.54
CA VAL A 646 18.32 -14.64 13.80
C VAL A 646 18.75 -13.69 14.90
N ARG A 647 17.79 -13.17 15.69
CA ARG A 647 18.10 -12.43 16.92
C ARG A 647 18.41 -13.41 18.04
N ILE A 648 19.58 -13.28 18.65
CA ILE A 648 20.04 -14.16 19.74
C ILE A 648 20.23 -13.35 21.04
N VAL A 649 19.73 -13.91 22.13
CA VAL A 649 19.99 -13.38 23.48
C VAL A 649 20.52 -14.50 24.37
N VAL A 650 21.62 -14.26 25.03
CA VAL A 650 22.29 -15.20 25.94
C VAL A 650 22.42 -14.59 27.34
N ASN A 651 21.98 -15.31 28.35
CA ASN A 651 22.23 -14.92 29.73
C ASN A 651 23.51 -15.59 30.25
N ALA A 652 24.57 -14.80 30.43
CA ALA A 652 25.83 -15.25 30.98
C ALA A 652 25.90 -14.95 32.48
N LEU A 653 25.91 -16.00 33.30
CA LEU A 653 26.02 -15.91 34.76
C LEU A 653 27.47 -16.04 35.22
N THR A 654 28.38 -16.57 34.38
CA THR A 654 29.79 -16.77 34.70
C THR A 654 30.68 -15.95 33.76
N LEU A 655 31.86 -15.61 34.24
CA LEU A 655 32.88 -14.91 33.44
C LEU A 655 33.38 -15.74 32.26
N GLU A 656 33.42 -17.06 32.43
CA GLU A 656 33.83 -18.00 31.38
C GLU A 656 32.83 -17.96 30.22
N THR A 657 31.54 -18.02 30.48
CA THR A 657 30.49 -17.92 29.45
C THR A 657 30.55 -16.56 28.74
N LEU A 658 30.77 -15.48 29.49
CA LEU A 658 30.89 -14.14 28.92
C LEU A 658 32.15 -14.03 28.03
N ALA A 659 33.28 -14.57 28.48
CA ALA A 659 34.53 -14.58 27.72
C ALA A 659 34.40 -15.42 26.43
N GLU A 660 33.74 -16.57 26.50
CA GLU A 660 33.44 -17.42 25.35
C GLU A 660 32.56 -16.68 24.34
N LEU A 661 31.51 -15.99 24.80
CA LEU A 661 30.66 -15.16 23.94
C LEU A 661 31.42 -14.04 23.25
N MET A 662 32.25 -13.31 24.00
CA MET A 662 33.05 -12.21 23.45
C MET A 662 34.06 -12.71 22.40
N GLU A 663 34.55 -13.93 22.53
CA GLU A 663 35.44 -14.52 21.52
C GLU A 663 34.67 -14.97 20.28
N ILE A 664 33.50 -15.63 20.44
CA ILE A 664 32.68 -16.08 19.33
C ILE A 664 32.16 -14.91 18.50
N THR A 665 31.70 -13.84 19.17
CA THR A 665 31.09 -12.67 18.53
C THR A 665 32.08 -11.72 17.86
N LYS A 666 33.39 -12.01 17.86
CA LYS A 666 34.37 -11.35 16.99
C LYS A 666 34.25 -11.74 15.51
N ASP A 667 33.61 -12.86 15.23
CA ASP A 667 33.35 -13.33 13.84
C ASP A 667 32.37 -12.32 13.18
N GLU A 668 32.68 -11.83 11.98
CA GLU A 668 31.89 -10.90 11.17
C GLU A 668 30.48 -11.44 10.83
N ALA A 669 30.22 -12.70 11.10
CA ALA A 669 28.90 -13.30 10.96
C ALA A 669 27.93 -12.91 12.09
N TYR A 670 28.38 -12.18 13.09
CA TYR A 670 27.56 -11.67 14.20
C TYR A 670 27.56 -10.14 14.18
N GLU A 671 26.39 -9.56 14.21
CA GLU A 671 26.17 -8.09 14.09
C GLU A 671 25.44 -7.54 15.33
N ASP A 672 25.60 -6.24 15.57
CA ASP A 672 24.93 -5.50 16.67
C ASP A 672 25.09 -6.18 18.04
N VAL A 673 26.32 -6.52 18.38
CA VAL A 673 26.64 -7.17 19.66
C VAL A 673 26.53 -6.17 20.80
N GLN A 674 25.58 -6.42 21.70
CA GLN A 674 25.35 -5.59 22.88
C GLN A 674 25.49 -6.42 24.15
N VAL A 675 26.12 -5.86 25.15
CA VAL A 675 26.28 -6.47 26.48
C VAL A 675 25.67 -5.57 27.53
N LEU A 676 24.64 -6.05 28.20
CA LEU A 676 24.00 -5.36 29.32
C LEU A 676 24.30 -6.12 30.63
N GLN A 677 25.10 -5.57 31.51
CA GLN A 677 25.29 -6.14 32.85
C GLN A 677 24.20 -5.64 33.78
N VAL A 678 23.50 -6.59 34.42
CA VAL A 678 22.39 -6.33 35.33
C VAL A 678 22.79 -6.71 36.76
N ASN A 679 22.67 -5.77 37.67
CA ASN A 679 22.82 -6.00 39.10
C ASN A 679 21.51 -5.66 39.80
N ALA A 680 20.80 -6.65 40.30
CA ALA A 680 19.53 -6.49 40.96
C ALA A 680 19.66 -6.71 42.48
N ALA A 681 18.95 -5.90 43.27
CA ALA A 681 18.81 -6.10 44.70
C ALA A 681 17.35 -5.89 45.09
N LYS A 682 16.79 -6.81 45.89
CA LYS A 682 15.42 -6.74 46.40
C LYS A 682 15.39 -6.52 47.88
N SER A 683 14.45 -5.72 48.36
CA SER A 683 14.24 -5.57 49.80
C SER A 683 13.59 -6.82 50.36
N ARG A 684 14.12 -7.30 51.48
CA ARG A 684 13.55 -8.41 52.27
C ARG A 684 13.28 -7.93 53.69
N ARG A 685 12.11 -8.22 54.23
CA ARG A 685 11.77 -7.89 55.61
C ARG A 685 12.55 -8.79 56.60
N ALA A 686 13.28 -8.15 57.49
CA ALA A 686 14.00 -8.81 58.58
C ALA A 686 13.53 -8.18 59.89
N GLY A 687 12.58 -8.79 60.59
CA GLY A 687 11.90 -8.21 61.71
C GLY A 687 11.14 -6.93 61.35
N ARG A 688 11.53 -5.80 61.97
CA ARG A 688 10.96 -4.44 61.67
C ARG A 688 11.69 -3.66 60.58
N TYR A 689 12.74 -4.22 60.03
CA TYR A 689 13.58 -3.56 59.03
C TYR A 689 13.38 -4.19 57.66
N HIS A 690 13.71 -3.42 56.60
CA HIS A 690 13.83 -3.91 55.25
C HIS A 690 15.31 -3.91 54.83
N MET A 691 15.86 -5.05 54.57
CA MET A 691 17.25 -5.21 54.10
C MET A 691 17.28 -5.40 52.61
N MET A 692 18.25 -4.78 51.94
CA MET A 692 18.53 -5.03 50.52
C MET A 692 19.35 -6.32 50.39
N CYS A 693 18.83 -7.28 49.64
CA CYS A 693 19.50 -8.52 49.32
C CYS A 693 19.87 -8.50 47.82
N ALA A 694 21.17 -8.52 47.53
CA ALA A 694 21.67 -8.57 46.13
C ALA A 694 21.46 -9.96 45.56
N GLU A 695 21.08 -10.00 44.29
CA GLU A 695 21.09 -11.20 43.46
C GLU A 695 22.40 -11.29 42.67
N ASN A 696 22.74 -12.47 42.14
CA ASN A 696 23.92 -12.64 41.30
C ASN A 696 23.84 -11.75 40.06
N PRO A 697 24.93 -11.02 39.73
CA PRO A 697 25.00 -10.28 38.47
C PRO A 697 24.79 -11.21 37.25
N VAL A 698 24.10 -10.71 36.25
CA VAL A 698 23.89 -11.44 34.98
C VAL A 698 24.25 -10.49 33.83
N ALA A 699 25.04 -11.00 32.88
CA ALA A 699 25.25 -10.30 31.62
C ALA A 699 24.23 -10.82 30.59
N VAL A 700 23.37 -9.92 30.10
CA VAL A 700 22.47 -10.19 28.97
C VAL A 700 23.20 -9.75 27.72
N VAL A 701 23.58 -10.71 26.88
CA VAL A 701 24.30 -10.48 25.63
C VAL A 701 23.33 -10.70 24.47
N SER A 702 23.19 -9.72 23.59
CA SER A 702 22.30 -9.81 22.45
C SER A 702 22.99 -9.44 21.14
N PHE A 703 22.68 -10.14 20.06
CA PHE A 703 23.28 -9.96 18.74
C PHE A 703 22.41 -10.58 17.64
N TRP A 704 22.75 -10.29 16.38
CA TRP A 704 22.15 -10.92 15.21
C TRP A 704 23.13 -11.89 14.55
N THR A 705 22.61 -12.97 13.94
CA THR A 705 23.35 -13.80 13.00
C THR A 705 22.94 -13.45 11.58
N GLY A 706 23.89 -13.61 10.61
CA GLY A 706 23.65 -13.35 9.20
C GLY A 706 23.67 -11.86 8.85
N LYS A 707 23.88 -11.56 7.56
CA LYS A 707 23.82 -10.19 7.03
C LYS A 707 22.39 -9.86 6.62
N GLU A 708 21.99 -8.59 6.71
CA GLU A 708 20.83 -8.08 5.99
C GLU A 708 21.03 -8.35 4.51
N GLY A 709 20.12 -9.13 3.89
CA GLY A 709 20.12 -9.42 2.45
C GLY A 709 19.52 -8.29 1.64
#